data_c5e9acfa0455854c26edd025925a6ae0
#
_entry.id   c5e9acfa0455854c26edd025925a6ae0
#
_cell.length_a   1.000
_cell.length_b   1.000
_cell.length_c   1.000
_cell.angle_alpha   90.00
_cell.angle_beta   90.00
_cell.angle_gamma   90.00
#
_symmetry.space_group_name_H-M   'P 1'
#
loop_
_entity.id
_entity.type
_entity.pdbx_description
1 polymer ?
#
loop_
_entity_poly.entity_id
_entity_poly.type
_entity_poly.pdbx_seq_one_letter_code
_entity_poly.pdbx_strand_id
1 'polypeptide(L)'
;MMRGFFITGTDTGVGKTRVTAALLRAMLDAGKKALAIKAVQTGCLETEEGLCAEDVDVYARFTRDHFPDGYPDACCKKFVPACSPHLAAKLANDVIDLDELVKGIRSKGDGYDVALVEGAGGAAVPLNDTETSLDLMQRLGLPVIIVADNKLGMINHTLMTVEMVRNRGLKVAGVVINNTTRPDEEDEFLREDNVKTITEHGDVPILADIQFLGDQTYPKHRLLNRMVRALESLCTGPVASSDDIDFDRDHLWHPYTSATNPLVTTKVKSAHGTRLVLEDGTELMDGMASWWCAIHGYNHPELNRTAREQIGRMSHVMFGGLTHDPAVELGRSLIGMAPDGLDHCFLADSGSVSVEVAIKMALQYMQTSGQTERTRLFTVRGGYHGDTCGCMSVCDPDGGMHHLFSGLLPKQIFAPRPTCRFDAEYDPASLEEARAVFEQHAHEIAAIIIEPIVQGAGGMWFYHPEYLHGLRELADEHGVLLILDEIATGFGRTGKLFACQWADIVPDIMCVGKALSGGYMTLAATLATDKVARTISADGGVLMHGPTFMGNPLACAVAKTSLDLLNRNEWQEQVSNIEGWLDESLSPCRELADVSDVRVLGAIGVVELTDPSNMPKLQEFFIEQGVWIRPFGKLLYVMPPYIVSRDDVAKLGNAIYHAIQSGHHLEVQ
;
A
#
# COMPACT_ATOMS: atom_id res chain seq x y z
N MET A 1 13.30 19.43 3.95
CA MET A 1 12.83 19.10 2.57
C MET A 1 12.48 20.42 1.86
N MET A 2 12.89 20.63 0.62
CA MET A 2 12.56 21.83 -0.16
C MET A 2 11.04 21.88 -0.38
N ARG A 3 10.40 22.99 0.00
CA ARG A 3 8.98 23.25 -0.27
C ARG A 3 8.82 24.11 -1.50
N GLY A 4 7.76 23.95 -2.27
CA GLY A 4 7.53 24.77 -3.44
C GLY A 4 6.67 24.12 -4.51
N PHE A 5 6.82 24.59 -5.74
CA PHE A 5 6.09 24.12 -6.89
C PHE A 5 6.99 23.90 -8.09
N PHE A 6 6.66 22.94 -8.92
CA PHE A 6 7.24 22.81 -10.25
C PHE A 6 6.34 23.51 -11.27
N ILE A 7 6.90 24.37 -12.10
CA ILE A 7 6.16 25.11 -13.12
C ILE A 7 6.50 24.54 -14.49
N THR A 8 5.51 23.93 -15.13
CA THR A 8 5.62 23.45 -16.51
C THR A 8 4.64 24.20 -17.43
N GLY A 9 4.76 24.00 -18.72
CA GLY A 9 3.84 24.56 -19.70
C GLY A 9 3.19 23.49 -20.55
N THR A 10 2.08 23.84 -21.17
CA THR A 10 1.49 23.02 -22.23
C THR A 10 2.33 23.02 -23.51
N ASP A 11 3.21 24.03 -23.66
CA ASP A 11 4.12 24.19 -24.81
C ASP A 11 5.25 25.18 -24.47
N THR A 12 6.15 25.40 -25.45
CA THR A 12 7.13 26.51 -25.43
C THR A 12 6.41 27.81 -25.76
N GLY A 13 6.84 28.93 -25.13
CA GLY A 13 6.28 30.25 -25.41
C GLY A 13 4.94 30.58 -24.72
N VAL A 14 4.37 29.68 -23.92
CA VAL A 14 3.10 29.90 -23.17
C VAL A 14 3.22 30.91 -22.03
N GLY A 15 4.42 31.46 -21.78
CA GLY A 15 4.70 32.49 -20.80
C GLY A 15 5.06 31.98 -19.39
N LYS A 16 5.59 30.75 -19.26
CA LYS A 16 6.04 30.19 -17.98
C LYS A 16 6.85 31.15 -17.16
N THR A 17 7.89 31.72 -17.75
CA THR A 17 8.85 32.60 -17.07
C THR A 17 8.20 33.86 -16.50
N ARG A 18 7.27 34.46 -17.21
CA ARG A 18 6.49 35.62 -16.71
C ARG A 18 5.56 35.23 -15.56
N VAL A 19 4.90 34.07 -15.66
CA VAL A 19 4.04 33.53 -14.60
C VAL A 19 4.89 33.19 -13.37
N THR A 20 6.03 32.55 -13.55
CA THR A 20 6.98 32.25 -12.47
C THR A 20 7.46 33.52 -11.76
N ALA A 21 7.88 34.52 -12.52
CA ALA A 21 8.33 35.83 -11.97
C ALA A 21 7.21 36.57 -11.22
N ALA A 22 5.99 36.53 -11.75
CA ALA A 22 4.82 37.15 -11.12
C ALA A 22 4.45 36.43 -9.81
N LEU A 23 4.48 35.11 -9.79
CA LEU A 23 4.26 34.31 -8.57
C LEU A 23 5.35 34.56 -7.53
N LEU A 24 6.62 34.57 -7.94
CA LEU A 24 7.74 34.88 -7.08
C LEU A 24 7.55 36.26 -6.41
N ARG A 25 7.24 37.27 -7.21
CA ARG A 25 6.98 38.63 -6.70
C ARG A 25 5.85 38.64 -5.68
N ALA A 26 4.74 37.99 -5.97
CA ALA A 26 3.60 37.95 -5.08
C ALA A 26 3.89 37.22 -3.75
N MET A 27 4.71 36.17 -3.77
CA MET A 27 5.15 35.48 -2.57
C MET A 27 6.09 36.33 -1.71
N LEU A 28 7.01 37.05 -2.34
CA LEU A 28 7.90 38.00 -1.66
C LEU A 28 7.11 39.18 -1.05
N ASP A 29 6.15 39.74 -1.79
CA ASP A 29 5.26 40.80 -1.29
C ASP A 29 4.36 40.32 -0.13
N ALA A 30 4.06 39.02 -0.07
CA ALA A 30 3.38 38.38 1.06
C ALA A 30 4.30 38.01 2.24
N GLY A 31 5.58 38.45 2.20
CA GLY A 31 6.55 38.26 3.27
C GLY A 31 7.22 36.88 3.31
N LYS A 32 7.06 36.06 2.28
CA LYS A 32 7.73 34.75 2.19
C LYS A 32 9.17 34.93 1.68
N LYS A 33 10.10 34.12 2.19
CA LYS A 33 11.42 33.99 1.63
C LYS A 33 11.38 33.01 0.45
N ALA A 34 11.19 33.52 -0.77
CA ALA A 34 10.96 32.71 -1.97
C ALA A 34 12.07 32.86 -3.01
N LEU A 35 12.30 31.80 -3.81
CA LEU A 35 13.27 31.81 -4.92
C LEU A 35 12.67 31.09 -6.14
N ALA A 36 12.82 31.68 -7.34
CA ALA A 36 12.58 30.98 -8.59
C ALA A 36 13.86 30.38 -9.11
N ILE A 37 13.83 29.10 -9.50
CA ILE A 37 14.98 28.33 -9.97
C ILE A 37 14.68 27.82 -11.38
N LYS A 38 15.54 28.14 -12.34
CA LYS A 38 15.49 27.57 -13.69
C LYS A 38 16.25 26.25 -13.71
N ALA A 39 15.57 25.16 -13.97
CA ALA A 39 16.20 23.85 -14.01
C ALA A 39 17.22 23.74 -15.13
N VAL A 40 16.80 24.05 -16.36
CA VAL A 40 17.66 24.06 -17.56
C VAL A 40 17.27 25.25 -18.44
N GLN A 41 18.25 26.06 -18.84
CA GLN A 41 18.10 27.15 -19.82
C GLN A 41 18.82 26.79 -21.11
N THR A 42 18.11 26.84 -22.22
CA THR A 42 18.67 26.78 -23.57
C THR A 42 18.53 28.13 -24.26
N GLY A 43 19.37 28.44 -25.24
CA GLY A 43 19.39 29.75 -25.87
C GLY A 43 20.09 30.83 -25.02
N CYS A 44 21.02 30.45 -24.14
CA CYS A 44 21.78 31.39 -23.33
C CYS A 44 22.66 32.30 -24.19
N LEU A 45 22.78 33.56 -23.79
CA LEU A 45 23.69 34.51 -24.40
C LEU A 45 25.10 34.39 -23.79
N GLU A 46 26.12 34.42 -24.65
CA GLU A 46 27.50 34.50 -24.20
C GLU A 46 27.84 35.95 -23.81
N THR A 47 28.32 36.18 -22.62
CA THR A 47 28.77 37.46 -22.09
C THR A 47 30.19 37.38 -21.57
N GLU A 48 30.83 38.52 -21.27
CA GLU A 48 32.16 38.56 -20.65
C GLU A 48 32.19 37.86 -19.27
N GLU A 49 31.03 37.77 -18.59
CA GLU A 49 30.89 37.15 -17.28
C GLU A 49 30.46 35.68 -17.34
N GLY A 50 30.29 35.13 -18.55
CA GLY A 50 29.82 33.74 -18.78
C GLY A 50 28.45 33.65 -19.45
N LEU A 51 27.78 32.48 -19.34
CA LEU A 51 26.49 32.27 -19.95
C LEU A 51 25.36 32.94 -19.15
N CYS A 52 24.64 33.86 -19.78
CA CYS A 52 23.49 34.54 -19.22
C CYS A 52 22.23 33.73 -19.51
N ALA A 53 21.41 33.47 -18.47
CA ALA A 53 20.13 32.80 -18.55
C ALA A 53 18.99 33.85 -18.55
N GLU A 54 18.44 34.19 -19.72
CA GLU A 54 17.42 35.24 -19.90
C GLU A 54 16.20 35.07 -18.97
N ASP A 55 15.77 33.82 -18.67
CA ASP A 55 14.64 33.59 -17.78
C ASP A 55 14.95 34.05 -16.35
N VAL A 56 16.19 33.86 -15.87
CA VAL A 56 16.64 34.34 -14.56
C VAL A 56 16.70 35.87 -14.51
N ASP A 57 17.07 36.52 -15.62
CA ASP A 57 17.03 37.99 -15.73
C ASP A 57 15.60 38.52 -15.63
N VAL A 58 14.62 37.76 -16.11
CA VAL A 58 13.21 38.14 -15.91
C VAL A 58 12.84 38.05 -14.44
N TYR A 59 13.26 37.01 -13.71
CA TYR A 59 13.02 36.92 -12.25
C TYR A 59 13.67 38.10 -11.52
N ALA A 60 14.92 38.42 -11.84
CA ALA A 60 15.65 39.51 -11.25
C ALA A 60 14.96 40.86 -11.49
N ARG A 61 14.50 41.13 -12.71
CA ARG A 61 13.78 42.37 -13.04
C ARG A 61 12.48 42.53 -12.27
N PHE A 62 11.75 41.44 -12.07
CA PHE A 62 10.47 41.43 -11.38
C PHE A 62 10.59 41.58 -9.87
N THR A 63 11.72 41.29 -9.28
CA THR A 63 11.94 41.24 -7.83
C THR A 63 13.11 42.09 -7.36
N ARG A 64 13.52 43.07 -8.17
CA ARG A 64 14.72 43.91 -7.94
C ARG A 64 14.72 44.58 -6.56
N ASP A 65 13.56 45.00 -6.06
CA ASP A 65 13.40 45.63 -4.75
C ASP A 65 13.46 44.64 -3.57
N HIS A 66 13.31 43.35 -3.83
CA HIS A 66 13.46 42.30 -2.83
C HIS A 66 14.87 41.67 -2.80
N PHE A 67 15.68 41.89 -3.85
CA PHE A 67 17.06 41.42 -3.96
C PHE A 67 17.99 42.60 -4.26
N PRO A 68 18.25 43.48 -3.28
CA PRO A 68 19.03 44.70 -3.47
C PRO A 68 20.51 44.43 -3.84
N ASP A 69 21.05 43.28 -3.36
CA ASP A 69 22.43 42.84 -3.65
C ASP A 69 22.53 42.01 -4.94
N GLY A 70 21.45 41.93 -5.73
CA GLY A 70 21.34 41.14 -6.95
C GLY A 70 20.62 39.81 -6.76
N TYR A 71 20.03 39.31 -7.84
CA TYR A 71 19.34 38.01 -7.85
C TYR A 71 20.42 36.90 -7.85
N PRO A 72 20.27 35.83 -7.03
CA PRO A 72 21.24 34.75 -6.99
C PRO A 72 21.33 33.99 -8.31
N ASP A 73 22.46 33.29 -8.57
CA ASP A 73 22.55 32.37 -9.71
C ASP A 73 21.58 31.19 -9.54
N ALA A 74 20.42 31.34 -10.10
CA ALA A 74 19.30 30.43 -9.94
C ALA A 74 19.05 29.55 -11.18
N CYS A 75 20.04 29.39 -12.06
CA CYS A 75 19.97 28.42 -13.16
C CYS A 75 20.90 27.22 -12.89
N CYS A 76 20.41 25.98 -13.07
CA CYS A 76 21.22 24.80 -12.78
C CYS A 76 22.05 24.33 -13.99
N LYS A 77 21.50 24.35 -15.19
CA LYS A 77 22.20 24.01 -16.44
C LYS A 77 21.92 25.07 -17.49
N LYS A 78 22.99 25.56 -18.20
CA LYS A 78 22.94 26.63 -19.19
C LYS A 78 23.55 26.15 -20.50
N PHE A 79 22.82 26.32 -21.61
CA PHE A 79 23.27 25.93 -22.95
C PHE A 79 23.04 27.04 -23.97
N VAL A 80 24.03 27.31 -24.83
CA VAL A 80 23.96 28.33 -25.91
C VAL A 80 22.94 27.93 -27.01
N PRO A 81 22.88 26.65 -27.48
CA PRO A 81 21.94 26.31 -28.55
C PRO A 81 20.49 26.49 -28.12
N ALA A 82 19.71 27.24 -28.90
CA ALA A 82 18.28 27.45 -28.69
C ALA A 82 17.46 26.29 -29.27
N CYS A 83 17.48 25.16 -28.59
CA CYS A 83 16.75 23.94 -28.96
C CYS A 83 16.30 23.16 -27.70
N SER A 84 15.77 21.95 -27.88
CA SER A 84 15.39 21.13 -26.74
C SER A 84 16.58 20.78 -25.84
N PRO A 85 16.38 20.66 -24.51
CA PRO A 85 17.47 20.47 -23.54
C PRO A 85 18.44 19.34 -23.90
N HIS A 86 17.91 18.13 -24.23
CA HIS A 86 18.75 16.99 -24.58
C HIS A 86 19.63 17.26 -25.81
N LEU A 87 19.11 17.97 -26.82
CA LEU A 87 19.87 18.32 -28.01
C LEU A 87 20.89 19.41 -27.73
N ALA A 88 20.52 20.41 -26.93
CA ALA A 88 21.43 21.49 -26.52
C ALA A 88 22.62 20.95 -25.71
N ALA A 89 22.38 20.03 -24.80
CA ALA A 89 23.43 19.34 -24.05
C ALA A 89 24.36 18.53 -25.00
N LYS A 90 23.78 17.77 -25.91
CA LYS A 90 24.53 16.96 -26.88
C LYS A 90 25.42 17.83 -27.80
N LEU A 91 24.91 18.99 -28.25
CA LEU A 91 25.68 19.94 -29.05
C LEU A 91 26.79 20.60 -28.26
N ALA A 92 26.62 20.73 -26.94
CA ALA A 92 27.64 21.24 -26.01
C ALA A 92 28.60 20.15 -25.49
N ASN A 93 28.54 18.92 -26.00
CA ASN A 93 29.25 17.74 -25.49
C ASN A 93 29.07 17.55 -23.95
N ASP A 94 27.87 17.82 -23.44
CA ASP A 94 27.47 17.62 -22.05
C ASP A 94 26.25 16.67 -21.98
N VAL A 95 25.97 16.15 -20.79
CA VAL A 95 24.80 15.32 -20.50
C VAL A 95 24.05 15.93 -19.32
N ILE A 96 22.73 15.95 -19.38
CA ILE A 96 21.91 16.37 -18.25
C ILE A 96 21.65 15.13 -17.39
N ASP A 97 22.43 14.99 -16.32
CA ASP A 97 22.18 13.99 -15.27
C ASP A 97 21.10 14.53 -14.33
N LEU A 98 19.99 13.75 -14.19
CA LEU A 98 18.86 14.18 -13.38
C LEU A 98 19.15 14.17 -11.88
N ASP A 99 20.02 13.28 -11.39
CA ASP A 99 20.36 13.25 -9.96
C ASP A 99 21.21 14.44 -9.57
N GLU A 100 22.18 14.84 -10.43
CA GLU A 100 22.93 16.08 -10.26
C GLU A 100 22.03 17.31 -10.36
N LEU A 101 21.09 17.30 -11.31
CA LEU A 101 20.15 18.40 -11.50
C LEU A 101 19.23 18.56 -10.26
N VAL A 102 18.71 17.48 -9.71
CA VAL A 102 17.91 17.48 -8.47
C VAL A 102 18.71 17.99 -7.28
N LYS A 103 19.97 17.55 -7.14
CA LYS A 103 20.88 18.05 -6.09
C LYS A 103 21.11 19.55 -6.23
N GLY A 104 21.38 20.03 -7.44
CA GLY A 104 21.56 21.44 -7.75
C GLY A 104 20.32 22.29 -7.42
N ILE A 105 19.15 21.83 -7.82
CA ILE A 105 17.86 22.50 -7.52
C ILE A 105 17.63 22.57 -6.02
N ARG A 106 17.80 21.46 -5.29
CA ARG A 106 17.62 21.40 -3.84
C ARG A 106 18.62 22.32 -3.11
N SER A 107 19.87 22.32 -3.52
CA SER A 107 20.91 23.18 -2.93
C SER A 107 20.60 24.67 -3.13
N LYS A 108 20.10 25.08 -4.32
CA LYS A 108 19.72 26.46 -4.58
C LYS A 108 18.45 26.87 -3.81
N GLY A 109 17.53 25.95 -3.57
CA GLY A 109 16.31 26.18 -2.78
C GLY A 109 16.52 26.15 -1.27
N ASP A 110 17.70 25.72 -0.80
CA ASP A 110 17.95 25.63 0.63
C ASP A 110 17.97 27.02 1.30
N GLY A 111 17.35 27.10 2.46
CA GLY A 111 17.21 28.36 3.20
C GLY A 111 16.10 29.29 2.68
N TYR A 112 15.25 28.86 1.72
CA TYR A 112 14.05 29.55 1.29
C TYR A 112 12.79 28.81 1.77
N ASP A 113 11.72 29.56 2.09
CA ASP A 113 10.43 29.01 2.51
C ASP A 113 9.72 28.32 1.34
N VAL A 114 9.88 28.88 0.13
CA VAL A 114 9.23 28.40 -1.10
C VAL A 114 10.18 28.48 -2.29
N ALA A 115 10.35 27.36 -3.01
CA ALA A 115 11.05 27.30 -4.28
C ALA A 115 10.06 27.16 -5.45
N LEU A 116 10.20 28.01 -6.48
CA LEU A 116 9.48 27.88 -7.73
C LEU A 116 10.41 27.32 -8.81
N VAL A 117 10.33 26.04 -9.10
CA VAL A 117 11.20 25.37 -10.05
C VAL A 117 10.59 25.42 -11.45
N GLU A 118 11.19 26.18 -12.36
CA GLU A 118 10.71 26.27 -13.74
C GLU A 118 11.41 25.26 -14.66
N GLY A 119 10.62 24.42 -15.33
CA GLY A 119 11.08 23.51 -16.37
C GLY A 119 11.33 24.19 -17.72
N ALA A 120 11.94 23.44 -18.66
CA ALA A 120 12.13 23.87 -20.03
C ALA A 120 11.04 23.26 -20.94
N GLY A 121 10.32 24.08 -21.70
CA GLY A 121 9.26 23.61 -22.61
C GLY A 121 8.04 23.01 -21.90
N GLY A 122 7.49 21.96 -22.44
CA GLY A 122 6.34 21.21 -21.87
C GLY A 122 6.74 20.03 -21.00
N ALA A 123 5.76 19.34 -20.43
CA ALA A 123 5.97 18.25 -19.48
C ALA A 123 6.74 17.05 -20.07
N ALA A 124 6.51 16.73 -21.34
CA ALA A 124 7.14 15.58 -22.03
C ALA A 124 8.47 15.91 -22.71
N VAL A 125 9.03 17.10 -22.50
CA VAL A 125 10.31 17.50 -23.13
C VAL A 125 11.47 16.63 -22.63
N PRO A 126 12.24 15.99 -23.55
CA PRO A 126 13.41 15.20 -23.18
C PRO A 126 14.51 16.06 -22.55
N LEU A 127 15.06 15.61 -21.43
CA LEU A 127 16.22 16.21 -20.77
C LEU A 127 17.50 15.49 -21.17
N ASN A 128 17.43 14.18 -21.38
CA ASN A 128 18.52 13.36 -21.94
C ASN A 128 17.93 12.27 -22.86
N ASP A 129 18.69 11.24 -23.21
CA ASP A 129 18.26 10.18 -24.15
C ASP A 129 17.13 9.29 -23.62
N THR A 130 16.92 9.22 -22.30
CA THR A 130 15.98 8.30 -21.65
C THR A 130 14.97 8.98 -20.74
N GLU A 131 15.23 10.21 -20.30
CA GLU A 131 14.45 10.89 -19.26
C GLU A 131 13.92 12.24 -19.74
N THR A 132 12.75 12.59 -19.25
CA THR A 132 11.97 13.78 -19.59
C THR A 132 11.80 14.73 -18.42
N SER A 133 11.20 15.90 -18.66
CA SER A 133 10.78 16.81 -17.58
C SER A 133 9.84 16.16 -16.56
N LEU A 134 9.03 15.15 -16.96
CA LEU A 134 8.18 14.40 -16.02
C LEU A 134 9.01 13.59 -15.01
N ASP A 135 10.12 13.02 -15.45
CA ASP A 135 11.02 12.25 -14.57
C ASP A 135 11.70 13.17 -13.56
N LEU A 136 12.08 14.41 -13.97
CA LEU A 136 12.56 15.43 -13.06
C LEU A 136 11.50 15.87 -12.03
N MET A 137 10.25 16.10 -12.48
CA MET A 137 9.12 16.44 -11.60
C MET A 137 8.92 15.34 -10.55
N GLN A 138 8.98 14.08 -10.97
CA GLN A 138 8.78 12.91 -10.10
C GLN A 138 9.87 12.81 -9.02
N ARG A 139 11.14 13.03 -9.38
CA ARG A 139 12.27 13.01 -8.43
C ARG A 139 12.24 14.18 -7.44
N LEU A 140 11.72 15.35 -7.87
CA LEU A 140 11.55 16.49 -6.98
C LEU A 140 10.34 16.33 -6.04
N GLY A 141 9.27 15.67 -6.50
CA GLY A 141 8.06 15.43 -5.72
C GLY A 141 7.23 16.69 -5.41
N LEU A 142 7.45 17.78 -6.14
CA LEU A 142 6.75 19.05 -5.92
C LEU A 142 5.38 19.04 -6.64
N PRO A 143 4.34 19.67 -6.07
CA PRO A 143 3.10 19.95 -6.78
C PRO A 143 3.37 20.75 -8.06
N VAL A 144 2.64 20.43 -9.14
CA VAL A 144 2.89 20.98 -10.47
C VAL A 144 1.87 22.06 -10.82
N ILE A 145 2.35 23.23 -11.22
CA ILE A 145 1.55 24.31 -11.83
C ILE A 145 1.73 24.21 -13.34
N ILE A 146 0.62 24.14 -14.08
CA ILE A 146 0.63 24.06 -15.54
C ILE A 146 0.27 25.45 -16.10
N VAL A 147 1.12 26.00 -16.94
CA VAL A 147 0.87 27.26 -17.64
C VAL A 147 0.40 26.96 -19.06
N ALA A 148 -0.77 27.48 -19.43
CA ALA A 148 -1.37 27.29 -20.75
C ALA A 148 -1.64 28.64 -21.43
N ASP A 149 -1.32 28.77 -22.71
CA ASP A 149 -1.67 29.93 -23.53
C ASP A 149 -3.08 29.76 -24.09
N ASN A 150 -3.91 30.79 -23.91
CA ASN A 150 -5.33 30.76 -24.30
C ASN A 150 -5.53 30.97 -25.79
N LYS A 151 -5.38 29.91 -26.56
CA LYS A 151 -5.51 29.86 -28.02
C LYS A 151 -6.15 28.56 -28.50
N LEU A 152 -6.54 28.50 -29.78
CA LEU A 152 -7.08 27.28 -30.35
C LEU A 152 -6.15 26.06 -30.14
N GLY A 153 -6.73 24.96 -29.65
CA GLY A 153 -6.01 23.72 -29.31
C GLY A 153 -5.56 23.64 -27.85
N MET A 154 -5.71 24.71 -27.05
CA MET A 154 -5.26 24.73 -25.68
C MET A 154 -5.98 23.73 -24.79
N ILE A 155 -7.28 23.47 -25.01
CA ILE A 155 -8.05 22.47 -24.23
C ILE A 155 -7.36 21.12 -24.31
N ASN A 156 -7.08 20.64 -25.52
CA ASN A 156 -6.41 19.35 -25.73
C ASN A 156 -5.03 19.30 -25.07
N HIS A 157 -4.18 20.31 -25.31
CA HIS A 157 -2.82 20.33 -24.74
C HIS A 157 -2.84 20.41 -23.21
N THR A 158 -3.79 21.17 -22.64
CA THR A 158 -3.90 21.30 -21.18
C THR A 158 -4.39 20.00 -20.55
N LEU A 159 -5.46 19.40 -21.06
CA LEU A 159 -5.99 18.14 -20.55
C LEU A 159 -4.96 17.00 -20.68
N MET A 160 -4.27 16.89 -21.80
CA MET A 160 -3.17 15.92 -21.97
C MET A 160 -2.05 16.14 -20.94
N THR A 161 -1.65 17.40 -20.71
CA THR A 161 -0.60 17.71 -19.73
C THR A 161 -1.03 17.38 -18.31
N VAL A 162 -2.28 17.71 -17.93
CA VAL A 162 -2.87 17.33 -16.63
C VAL A 162 -2.83 15.82 -16.43
N GLU A 163 -3.30 15.08 -17.44
CA GLU A 163 -3.34 13.61 -17.43
C GLU A 163 -1.93 13.00 -17.30
N MET A 164 -0.97 13.49 -18.07
CA MET A 164 0.41 13.02 -18.03
C MET A 164 1.05 13.22 -16.65
N VAL A 165 0.83 14.37 -16.02
CA VAL A 165 1.35 14.68 -14.68
C VAL A 165 0.69 13.78 -13.63
N ARG A 166 -0.64 13.61 -13.69
CA ARG A 166 -1.38 12.73 -12.77
C ARG A 166 -0.98 11.26 -12.91
N ASN A 167 -0.77 10.79 -14.14
CA ASN A 167 -0.36 9.40 -14.40
C ASN A 167 1.04 9.06 -13.87
N ARG A 168 1.87 10.07 -13.57
CA ARG A 168 3.14 9.92 -12.85
C ARG A 168 2.98 9.99 -11.33
N GLY A 169 1.75 10.00 -10.80
CA GLY A 169 1.47 10.11 -9.37
C GLY A 169 1.72 11.51 -8.79
N LEU A 170 1.90 12.52 -9.65
CA LEU A 170 2.18 13.89 -9.22
C LEU A 170 0.89 14.68 -8.98
N LYS A 171 0.90 15.54 -7.97
CA LYS A 171 -0.21 16.45 -7.68
C LYS A 171 -0.19 17.63 -8.65
N VAL A 172 -1.26 17.83 -9.41
CA VAL A 172 -1.48 19.07 -10.16
C VAL A 172 -2.04 20.11 -9.19
N ALA A 173 -1.28 21.18 -8.94
CA ALA A 173 -1.67 22.29 -8.09
C ALA A 173 -2.79 23.13 -8.74
N GLY A 174 -2.75 23.23 -10.06
CA GLY A 174 -3.74 23.88 -10.88
C GLY A 174 -3.17 24.40 -12.19
N VAL A 175 -4.02 25.01 -12.98
CA VAL A 175 -3.69 25.60 -14.28
C VAL A 175 -3.70 27.13 -14.19
N VAL A 176 -2.68 27.77 -14.76
CA VAL A 176 -2.66 29.21 -15.00
C VAL A 176 -2.91 29.42 -16.48
N ILE A 177 -4.03 30.04 -16.81
CA ILE A 177 -4.34 30.48 -18.16
C ILE A 177 -3.62 31.82 -18.38
N ASN A 178 -2.80 31.90 -19.40
CA ASN A 178 -2.04 33.10 -19.76
C ASN A 178 -2.40 33.54 -21.16
N ASN A 179 -3.04 34.71 -21.32
CA ASN A 179 -3.40 35.24 -22.62
C ASN A 179 -2.18 35.99 -23.19
N THR A 180 -1.41 35.31 -24.06
CA THR A 180 -0.15 35.88 -24.62
C THR A 180 -0.42 36.87 -25.78
N THR A 181 -1.62 36.88 -26.34
CA THR A 181 -2.07 37.81 -27.39
C THR A 181 -3.28 38.61 -26.93
N ARG A 182 -3.47 39.81 -27.52
CA ARG A 182 -4.68 40.62 -27.29
C ARG A 182 -5.87 39.90 -27.97
N PRO A 183 -7.00 39.70 -27.24
CA PRO A 183 -8.22 39.18 -27.87
C PRO A 183 -8.81 40.22 -28.82
N ASP A 184 -9.40 39.74 -29.90
CA ASP A 184 -10.45 40.53 -30.61
C ASP A 184 -11.83 40.15 -30.06
N GLU A 185 -12.87 40.84 -30.49
CA GLU A 185 -14.24 40.68 -29.95
C GLU A 185 -14.82 39.27 -30.22
N GLU A 186 -14.37 38.57 -31.27
CA GLU A 186 -14.83 37.21 -31.59
C GLU A 186 -14.13 36.14 -30.74
N ASP A 187 -12.91 36.40 -30.27
CA ASP A 187 -12.11 35.49 -29.48
C ASP A 187 -12.51 35.44 -27.98
N GLU A 188 -13.18 36.48 -27.47
CA GLU A 188 -13.47 36.58 -26.02
C GLU A 188 -14.40 35.46 -25.53
N PHE A 189 -15.43 35.11 -26.28
CA PHE A 189 -16.33 34.00 -26.01
C PHE A 189 -15.58 32.65 -26.00
N LEU A 190 -14.71 32.41 -26.99
CA LEU A 190 -13.91 31.20 -27.09
C LEU A 190 -12.98 31.05 -25.88
N ARG A 191 -12.42 32.15 -25.40
CA ARG A 191 -11.48 32.14 -24.26
C ARG A 191 -12.20 31.85 -22.94
N GLU A 192 -13.43 32.34 -22.76
CA GLU A 192 -14.24 32.01 -21.58
C GLU A 192 -14.65 30.52 -21.58
N ASP A 193 -15.07 30.00 -22.75
CA ASP A 193 -15.45 28.60 -22.91
C ASP A 193 -14.24 27.63 -22.66
N ASN A 194 -13.06 28.00 -23.12
CA ASN A 194 -11.83 27.24 -22.85
C ASN A 194 -11.57 27.06 -21.36
N VAL A 195 -11.72 28.13 -20.56
CA VAL A 195 -11.52 28.10 -19.11
C VAL A 195 -12.53 27.16 -18.44
N LYS A 196 -13.80 27.28 -18.81
CA LYS A 196 -14.89 26.44 -18.31
C LYS A 196 -14.67 24.98 -18.67
N THR A 197 -14.38 24.69 -19.93
CA THR A 197 -14.17 23.33 -20.45
C THR A 197 -12.99 22.64 -19.74
N ILE A 198 -11.86 23.33 -19.54
CA ILE A 198 -10.72 22.77 -18.82
C ILE A 198 -11.06 22.47 -17.38
N THR A 199 -11.84 23.34 -16.71
CA THR A 199 -12.26 23.11 -15.33
C THR A 199 -13.15 21.88 -15.22
N GLU A 200 -14.15 21.74 -16.10
CA GLU A 200 -15.15 20.68 -16.06
C GLU A 200 -14.57 19.32 -16.47
N HIS A 201 -13.81 19.28 -17.58
CA HIS A 201 -13.26 18.02 -18.11
C HIS A 201 -11.92 17.63 -17.47
N GLY A 202 -11.13 18.59 -17.01
CA GLY A 202 -9.84 18.34 -16.39
C GLY A 202 -9.93 18.08 -14.89
N ASP A 203 -11.05 18.34 -14.25
CA ASP A 203 -11.18 18.32 -12.78
C ASP A 203 -9.97 18.97 -12.10
N VAL A 204 -9.61 20.16 -12.57
CA VAL A 204 -8.40 20.88 -12.15
C VAL A 204 -8.73 22.35 -11.87
N PRO A 205 -8.26 22.92 -10.74
CA PRO A 205 -8.52 24.31 -10.43
C PRO A 205 -7.78 25.24 -11.39
N ILE A 206 -8.47 26.27 -11.85
CA ILE A 206 -7.84 27.42 -12.53
C ILE A 206 -7.35 28.38 -11.46
N LEU A 207 -6.03 28.45 -11.31
CA LEU A 207 -5.39 29.32 -10.32
C LEU A 207 -5.50 30.79 -10.69
N ALA A 208 -5.39 31.09 -11.98
CA ALA A 208 -5.56 32.42 -12.55
C ALA A 208 -5.88 32.36 -14.04
N ASP A 209 -6.60 33.36 -14.51
CA ASP A 209 -6.72 33.73 -15.92
C ASP A 209 -6.09 35.13 -16.08
N ILE A 210 -4.86 35.14 -16.62
CA ILE A 210 -4.06 36.35 -16.79
C ILE A 210 -4.38 36.94 -18.15
N GLN A 211 -5.00 38.12 -18.14
CA GLN A 211 -5.31 38.86 -19.37
C GLN A 211 -4.04 39.37 -20.04
N PHE A 212 -4.11 39.64 -21.36
CA PHE A 212 -2.98 40.20 -22.10
C PHE A 212 -2.49 41.52 -21.50
N LEU A 213 -1.25 41.56 -21.06
CA LEU A 213 -0.66 42.70 -20.34
C LEU A 213 0.29 43.55 -21.20
N GLY A 214 0.61 43.12 -22.42
CA GLY A 214 1.67 43.74 -23.21
C GLY A 214 3.06 43.52 -22.59
N ASP A 215 4.07 44.28 -23.02
CA ASP A 215 5.48 44.02 -22.65
C ASP A 215 5.92 44.53 -21.27
N GLN A 216 5.13 45.36 -20.60
CA GLN A 216 5.63 46.13 -19.43
C GLN A 216 4.77 46.12 -18.15
N THR A 217 3.68 45.35 -18.05
CA THR A 217 2.78 45.39 -16.89
C THR A 217 2.71 44.07 -16.16
N TYR A 218 2.56 44.17 -14.82
CA TYR A 218 2.28 43.04 -13.95
C TYR A 218 0.78 42.73 -13.90
N PRO A 219 0.39 41.48 -13.66
CA PRO A 219 -0.98 41.17 -13.30
C PRO A 219 -1.39 41.95 -12.04
N LYS A 220 -2.67 42.34 -11.98
CA LYS A 220 -3.19 43.11 -10.83
C LYS A 220 -2.92 42.37 -9.51
N HIS A 221 -2.44 43.08 -8.51
CA HIS A 221 -2.11 42.57 -7.15
C HIS A 221 -3.18 41.63 -6.54
N ARG A 222 -4.47 41.89 -6.80
CA ARG A 222 -5.57 41.05 -6.30
C ARG A 222 -5.56 39.63 -6.88
N LEU A 223 -5.24 39.48 -8.16
CA LEU A 223 -5.18 38.16 -8.82
C LEU A 223 -4.04 37.32 -8.27
N LEU A 224 -2.85 37.94 -8.15
CA LEU A 224 -1.66 37.30 -7.61
C LEU A 224 -1.84 36.91 -6.15
N ASN A 225 -2.43 37.77 -5.31
CA ASN A 225 -2.71 37.44 -3.90
C ASN A 225 -3.73 36.27 -3.76
N ARG A 226 -4.68 36.16 -4.68
CA ARG A 226 -5.61 35.03 -4.72
C ARG A 226 -4.89 33.73 -5.07
N MET A 227 -3.96 33.77 -6.05
CA MET A 227 -3.09 32.63 -6.40
C MET A 227 -2.22 32.21 -5.22
N VAL A 228 -1.53 33.17 -4.56
CA VAL A 228 -0.69 32.90 -3.40
C VAL A 228 -1.47 32.20 -2.30
N ARG A 229 -2.68 32.68 -1.94
CA ARG A 229 -3.54 32.03 -0.94
C ARG A 229 -3.98 30.62 -1.35
N ALA A 230 -4.34 30.42 -2.62
CA ALA A 230 -4.69 29.09 -3.14
C ALA A 230 -3.49 28.14 -3.09
N LEU A 231 -2.28 28.65 -3.36
CA LEU A 231 -1.04 27.89 -3.32
C LEU A 231 -0.52 27.68 -1.88
N GLU A 232 -0.75 28.61 -0.97
CA GLU A 232 -0.41 28.46 0.46
C GLU A 232 -1.12 27.26 1.07
N SER A 233 -2.37 27.02 0.75
CA SER A 233 -3.08 25.82 1.19
C SER A 233 -2.52 24.52 0.62
N LEU A 234 -1.72 24.61 -0.45
CA LEU A 234 -1.06 23.49 -1.12
C LEU A 234 0.40 23.33 -0.72
N CYS A 235 1.08 24.45 -0.34
CA CYS A 235 2.41 24.46 0.26
C CYS A 235 2.40 24.00 1.72
N THR A 236 1.36 24.32 2.43
CA THR A 236 0.92 23.63 3.63
C THR A 236 0.15 22.38 3.17
N GLY A 237 0.79 21.44 2.46
CA GLY A 237 0.40 20.04 2.59
C GLY A 237 0.30 19.80 4.09
N PRO A 238 -0.62 18.97 4.61
CA PRO A 238 -0.69 18.82 6.05
C PRO A 238 0.74 18.59 6.53
N VAL A 239 1.35 19.61 7.11
CA VAL A 239 2.31 19.38 8.18
C VAL A 239 1.48 18.48 9.04
N ALA A 240 1.92 17.25 9.32
CA ALA A 240 1.37 16.56 10.45
C ALA A 240 1.45 17.58 11.55
N SER A 241 0.36 18.27 11.75
CA SER A 241 0.21 19.05 12.93
C SER A 241 0.34 18.01 14.03
N SER A 242 1.00 18.33 15.10
CA SER A 242 0.81 17.64 16.37
C SER A 242 -0.67 17.28 16.57
N ASP A 243 -1.56 18.04 15.99
CA ASP A 243 -3.01 17.95 15.87
C ASP A 243 -3.50 16.65 15.19
N ASP A 244 -2.90 16.18 14.06
CA ASP A 244 -3.37 14.93 13.41
C ASP A 244 -3.00 13.67 14.22
N ILE A 245 -1.79 13.61 14.78
CA ILE A 245 -1.36 12.51 15.66
C ILE A 245 -2.11 12.57 16.99
N ASP A 246 -2.32 13.78 17.52
CA ASP A 246 -3.12 13.99 18.72
C ASP A 246 -4.57 13.60 18.48
N PHE A 247 -5.16 13.98 17.33
CA PHE A 247 -6.49 13.55 16.93
C PHE A 247 -6.60 12.03 16.78
N ASP A 248 -5.62 11.41 16.10
CA ASP A 248 -5.56 9.95 15.94
C ASP A 248 -5.52 9.25 17.30
N ARG A 249 -4.62 9.67 18.19
CA ARG A 249 -4.48 9.13 19.55
C ARG A 249 -5.78 9.27 20.37
N ASP A 250 -6.44 10.41 20.27
CA ASP A 250 -7.56 10.74 21.12
C ASP A 250 -8.91 10.24 20.59
N HIS A 251 -9.01 9.93 19.28
CA HIS A 251 -10.28 9.65 18.62
C HIS A 251 -10.34 8.38 17.77
N LEU A 252 -9.19 7.80 17.34
CA LEU A 252 -9.17 6.61 16.53
C LEU A 252 -8.71 5.38 17.35
N TRP A 253 -9.49 4.32 17.29
CA TRP A 253 -9.12 3.05 17.91
C TRP A 253 -8.22 2.25 16.96
N HIS A 254 -7.01 1.95 17.41
CA HIS A 254 -6.12 1.01 16.72
C HIS A 254 -6.37 -0.42 17.20
N PRO A 255 -6.05 -1.45 16.35
CA PRO A 255 -6.23 -2.84 16.75
C PRO A 255 -5.50 -3.17 18.05
N TYR A 256 -6.23 -3.71 19.03
CA TYR A 256 -5.71 -4.17 20.32
C TYR A 256 -4.97 -3.12 21.13
N THR A 257 -5.40 -1.87 21.08
CA THR A 257 -4.83 -0.76 21.85
C THR A 257 -5.82 -0.17 22.85
N SER A 258 -5.28 0.47 23.89
CA SER A 258 -6.06 1.17 24.91
C SER A 258 -6.31 2.62 24.48
N ALA A 259 -7.52 3.12 24.67
CA ALA A 259 -7.83 4.53 24.46
C ALA A 259 -7.25 5.45 25.55
N THR A 260 -6.93 4.90 26.74
CA THR A 260 -6.37 5.65 27.86
C THR A 260 -4.85 5.52 27.99
N ASN A 261 -4.26 4.53 27.31
CA ASN A 261 -2.82 4.32 27.22
C ASN A 261 -2.51 3.78 25.81
N PRO A 262 -2.70 4.58 24.76
CA PRO A 262 -2.49 4.15 23.38
C PRO A 262 -1.00 3.93 23.11
N LEU A 263 -0.72 3.01 22.17
CA LEU A 263 0.64 2.88 21.62
C LEU A 263 1.00 4.13 20.81
N VAL A 264 2.28 4.45 20.80
CA VAL A 264 2.80 5.52 19.93
C VAL A 264 2.55 5.13 18.48
N THR A 265 1.82 5.97 17.78
CA THR A 265 1.54 5.78 16.35
C THR A 265 2.52 6.56 15.48
N THR A 266 2.88 5.98 14.34
CA THR A 266 3.79 6.59 13.37
C THR A 266 3.05 6.88 12.09
N LYS A 267 3.03 8.14 11.65
CA LYS A 267 2.29 8.58 10.47
C LYS A 267 3.01 8.22 9.19
N VAL A 268 2.40 7.35 8.38
CA VAL A 268 2.86 6.97 7.05
C VAL A 268 2.28 7.93 6.02
N LYS A 269 3.14 8.52 5.20
CA LYS A 269 2.78 9.44 4.11
C LYS A 269 2.51 8.71 2.80
N SER A 270 3.31 7.70 2.49
CA SER A 270 3.19 6.89 1.27
C SER A 270 3.90 5.55 1.45
N ALA A 271 3.70 4.64 0.52
CA ALA A 271 4.41 3.37 0.49
C ALA A 271 4.70 2.95 -0.96
N HIS A 272 5.81 2.24 -1.21
CA HIS A 272 6.18 1.71 -2.51
C HIS A 272 7.14 0.52 -2.36
N GLY A 273 7.02 -0.46 -3.24
CA GLY A 273 7.85 -1.67 -3.16
C GLY A 273 7.79 -2.28 -1.76
N THR A 274 8.90 -2.41 -1.06
CA THR A 274 8.99 -2.92 0.30
C THR A 274 9.12 -1.81 1.36
N ARG A 275 8.84 -0.55 1.02
CA ARG A 275 9.10 0.63 1.86
C ARG A 275 7.82 1.33 2.29
N LEU A 276 7.78 1.69 3.57
CA LEU A 276 6.86 2.67 4.13
C LEU A 276 7.60 3.99 4.25
N VAL A 277 7.03 5.08 3.76
CA VAL A 277 7.62 6.42 3.82
C VAL A 277 6.88 7.22 4.87
N LEU A 278 7.57 7.65 5.90
CA LEU A 278 7.02 8.44 6.99
C LEU A 278 6.81 9.91 6.58
N GLU A 279 6.14 10.67 7.42
CA GLU A 279 5.83 12.08 7.16
C GLU A 279 7.09 12.94 7.02
N ASP A 280 8.14 12.64 7.77
CA ASP A 280 9.45 13.31 7.72
C ASP A 280 10.33 12.86 6.55
N GLY A 281 9.89 11.86 5.78
CA GLY A 281 10.60 11.28 4.65
C GLY A 281 11.50 10.10 5.01
N THR A 282 11.52 9.65 6.26
CA THR A 282 12.20 8.41 6.65
C THR A 282 11.57 7.22 5.95
N GLU A 283 12.37 6.34 5.39
CA GLU A 283 11.93 5.10 4.76
C GLU A 283 12.17 3.92 5.70
N LEU A 284 11.10 3.19 6.00
CA LEU A 284 11.16 1.96 6.77
C LEU A 284 10.97 0.76 5.84
N MET A 285 11.87 -0.22 5.94
CA MET A 285 11.69 -1.51 5.29
C MET A 285 10.60 -2.30 6.03
N ASP A 286 9.53 -2.69 5.32
CA ASP A 286 8.41 -3.42 5.92
C ASP A 286 8.69 -4.91 6.05
N GLY A 287 8.87 -5.39 7.27
CA GLY A 287 9.00 -6.80 7.61
C GLY A 287 7.68 -7.54 7.83
N MET A 288 6.52 -6.86 7.70
CA MET A 288 5.21 -7.40 8.11
C MET A 288 4.25 -7.62 6.93
N ALA A 289 4.57 -7.14 5.72
CA ALA A 289 3.67 -7.13 4.56
C ALA A 289 2.22 -6.70 4.91
N SER A 290 2.09 -5.63 5.73
CA SER A 290 0.81 -5.16 6.29
C SER A 290 -0.05 -6.31 6.86
N TRP A 291 0.53 -7.10 7.74
CA TRP A 291 -0.09 -8.33 8.28
C TRP A 291 -0.49 -9.33 7.20
N TRP A 292 0.52 -9.88 6.47
CA TRP A 292 0.42 -10.98 5.52
C TRP A 292 -0.07 -10.61 4.12
N CYS A 293 -0.65 -9.42 3.89
CA CYS A 293 -1.44 -9.17 2.69
C CYS A 293 -0.65 -8.57 1.51
N ALA A 294 0.39 -7.75 1.75
CA ALA A 294 1.10 -7.02 0.70
C ALA A 294 2.20 -7.87 0.03
N ILE A 295 1.86 -9.04 -0.49
CA ILE A 295 2.83 -10.00 -1.08
C ILE A 295 3.58 -9.44 -2.29
N HIS A 296 2.95 -8.55 -3.08
CA HIS A 296 3.54 -7.87 -4.24
C HIS A 296 4.23 -6.55 -3.88
N GLY A 297 4.32 -6.22 -2.58
CA GLY A 297 4.73 -4.90 -2.11
C GLY A 297 3.66 -3.83 -2.31
N TYR A 298 4.05 -2.59 -2.02
CA TYR A 298 3.16 -1.44 -2.03
C TYR A 298 3.15 -0.74 -3.39
N ASN A 299 2.01 -0.14 -3.73
CA ASN A 299 1.84 0.74 -4.88
C ASN A 299 2.23 0.07 -6.22
N HIS A 300 1.85 -1.22 -6.38
CA HIS A 300 2.17 -1.99 -7.59
C HIS A 300 1.49 -1.40 -8.83
N PRO A 301 2.21 -1.12 -9.93
CA PRO A 301 1.66 -0.42 -11.10
C PRO A 301 0.44 -1.08 -11.73
N GLU A 302 0.44 -2.41 -11.86
CA GLU A 302 -0.69 -3.14 -12.47
C GLU A 302 -1.92 -3.14 -11.58
N LEU A 303 -1.77 -3.33 -10.26
CA LEU A 303 -2.88 -3.26 -9.31
C LEU A 303 -3.49 -1.86 -9.29
N ASN A 304 -2.65 -0.82 -9.31
CA ASN A 304 -3.10 0.57 -9.42
C ASN A 304 -3.87 0.83 -10.72
N ARG A 305 -3.39 0.32 -11.85
CA ARG A 305 -4.06 0.46 -13.14
C ARG A 305 -5.42 -0.21 -13.11
N THR A 306 -5.49 -1.48 -12.67
CA THR A 306 -6.74 -2.23 -12.57
C THR A 306 -7.77 -1.51 -11.68
N ALA A 307 -7.33 -1.00 -10.53
CA ALA A 307 -8.22 -0.25 -9.64
C ALA A 307 -8.80 1.00 -10.32
N ARG A 308 -7.97 1.80 -11.01
CA ARG A 308 -8.42 3.00 -11.73
C ARG A 308 -9.38 2.67 -12.88
N GLU A 309 -9.07 1.64 -13.67
CA GLU A 309 -9.92 1.20 -14.78
C GLU A 309 -11.28 0.70 -14.28
N GLN A 310 -11.29 -0.07 -13.19
CA GLN A 310 -12.54 -0.60 -12.64
C GLN A 310 -13.41 0.48 -12.00
N ILE A 311 -12.82 1.47 -11.31
CA ILE A 311 -13.55 2.63 -10.79
C ILE A 311 -14.26 3.38 -11.93
N GLY A 312 -13.63 3.51 -13.09
CA GLY A 312 -14.22 4.14 -14.27
C GLY A 312 -15.38 3.36 -14.91
N ARG A 313 -15.54 2.06 -14.59
CA ARG A 313 -16.63 1.22 -15.12
C ARG A 313 -17.84 1.16 -14.20
N MET A 314 -17.63 0.79 -12.95
CA MET A 314 -18.68 0.74 -11.91
C MET A 314 -18.06 0.67 -10.51
N SER A 315 -18.70 1.28 -9.52
CA SER A 315 -18.29 1.22 -8.12
C SER A 315 -18.71 -0.10 -7.46
N HIS A 316 -20.01 -0.30 -7.25
CA HIS A 316 -20.60 -1.50 -6.69
C HIS A 316 -21.98 -1.75 -7.31
N VAL A 317 -22.29 -3.03 -7.53
CA VAL A 317 -23.64 -3.52 -7.85
C VAL A 317 -23.96 -4.70 -6.94
N MET A 318 -25.19 -4.79 -6.43
CA MET A 318 -25.58 -5.89 -5.57
C MET A 318 -25.45 -7.24 -6.31
N PHE A 319 -24.92 -8.25 -5.63
CA PHE A 319 -24.68 -9.56 -6.21
C PHE A 319 -25.92 -10.49 -6.18
N GLY A 320 -26.99 -10.05 -5.54
CA GLY A 320 -28.27 -10.74 -5.50
C GLY A 320 -29.04 -10.66 -6.82
N GLY A 321 -28.90 -11.65 -7.67
CA GLY A 321 -29.53 -11.73 -9.00
C GLY A 321 -28.78 -11.00 -10.12
N LEU A 322 -27.66 -10.33 -9.82
CA LEU A 322 -26.75 -9.72 -10.79
C LEU A 322 -25.37 -10.39 -10.73
N THR A 323 -24.64 -10.32 -11.82
CA THR A 323 -23.23 -10.76 -11.89
C THR A 323 -22.42 -9.80 -12.75
N HIS A 324 -21.10 -9.94 -12.72
CA HIS A 324 -20.18 -9.12 -13.51
C HIS A 324 -18.83 -9.84 -13.73
N ASP A 325 -18.14 -9.47 -14.80
CA ASP A 325 -16.89 -10.13 -15.20
C ASP A 325 -15.85 -10.24 -14.08
N PRO A 326 -15.52 -9.18 -13.30
CA PRO A 326 -14.52 -9.30 -12.25
C PRO A 326 -14.80 -10.43 -11.23
N ALA A 327 -16.06 -10.64 -10.82
CA ALA A 327 -16.39 -11.71 -9.89
C ALA A 327 -16.28 -13.10 -10.54
N VAL A 328 -16.74 -13.23 -11.79
CA VAL A 328 -16.63 -14.49 -12.55
C VAL A 328 -15.17 -14.87 -12.80
N GLU A 329 -14.35 -13.91 -13.21
CA GLU A 329 -12.92 -14.12 -13.47
C GLU A 329 -12.15 -14.47 -12.20
N LEU A 330 -12.43 -13.79 -11.09
CA LEU A 330 -11.86 -14.12 -9.79
C LEU A 330 -12.27 -15.51 -9.33
N GLY A 331 -13.57 -15.84 -9.43
CA GLY A 331 -14.08 -17.17 -9.07
C GLY A 331 -13.40 -18.29 -9.86
N ARG A 332 -13.24 -18.11 -11.18
CA ARG A 332 -12.49 -19.06 -12.03
C ARG A 332 -11.05 -19.22 -11.58
N SER A 333 -10.37 -18.12 -11.25
CA SER A 333 -8.98 -18.18 -10.78
C SER A 333 -8.87 -18.90 -9.45
N LEU A 334 -9.76 -18.61 -8.49
CA LEU A 334 -9.75 -19.24 -7.18
C LEU A 334 -10.00 -20.75 -7.26
N ILE A 335 -11.03 -21.16 -8.03
CA ILE A 335 -11.35 -22.59 -8.24
C ILE A 335 -10.20 -23.28 -8.97
N GLY A 336 -9.61 -22.64 -9.99
CA GLY A 336 -8.51 -23.23 -10.76
C GLY A 336 -7.17 -23.33 -10.00
N MET A 337 -7.00 -22.57 -8.92
CA MET A 337 -5.81 -22.61 -8.06
C MET A 337 -6.00 -23.48 -6.82
N ALA A 338 -7.23 -23.66 -6.38
CA ALA A 338 -7.56 -24.45 -5.20
C ALA A 338 -7.24 -25.93 -5.41
N PRO A 339 -7.05 -26.73 -4.35
CA PRO A 339 -7.02 -28.18 -4.44
C PRO A 339 -8.26 -28.74 -5.14
N ASP A 340 -8.08 -29.78 -5.95
CA ASP A 340 -9.14 -30.41 -6.73
C ASP A 340 -10.34 -30.82 -5.84
N GLY A 341 -11.55 -30.49 -6.30
CA GLY A 341 -12.81 -30.77 -5.59
C GLY A 341 -13.40 -29.59 -4.82
N LEU A 342 -12.69 -28.46 -4.72
CA LEU A 342 -13.25 -27.20 -4.20
C LEU A 342 -13.86 -26.38 -5.35
N ASP A 343 -15.09 -26.74 -5.75
CA ASP A 343 -15.72 -26.28 -6.98
C ASP A 343 -16.68 -25.09 -6.82
N HIS A 344 -16.94 -24.67 -5.58
CA HIS A 344 -17.84 -23.58 -5.25
C HIS A 344 -17.12 -22.48 -4.47
N CYS A 345 -17.43 -21.22 -4.78
CA CYS A 345 -16.80 -20.05 -4.16
C CYS A 345 -17.86 -19.06 -3.67
N PHE A 346 -17.80 -18.70 -2.40
CA PHE A 346 -18.55 -17.61 -1.79
C PHE A 346 -17.60 -16.44 -1.51
N LEU A 347 -17.84 -15.28 -2.13
CA LEU A 347 -17.05 -14.08 -1.91
C LEU A 347 -17.49 -13.35 -0.64
N ALA A 348 -16.57 -13.07 0.26
CA ALA A 348 -16.82 -12.48 1.58
C ALA A 348 -16.05 -11.17 1.76
N ASP A 349 -16.55 -10.31 2.66
CA ASP A 349 -15.99 -8.96 2.87
C ASP A 349 -14.66 -8.97 3.63
N SER A 350 -14.41 -9.97 4.45
CA SER A 350 -13.17 -10.10 5.25
C SER A 350 -12.90 -11.57 5.61
N GLY A 351 -11.70 -11.84 6.15
CA GLY A 351 -11.34 -13.16 6.66
C GLY A 351 -12.31 -13.68 7.72
N SER A 352 -12.65 -12.84 8.71
CA SER A 352 -13.62 -13.23 9.74
C SER A 352 -14.98 -13.58 9.14
N VAL A 353 -15.48 -12.82 8.16
CA VAL A 353 -16.74 -13.13 7.47
C VAL A 353 -16.63 -14.44 6.67
N SER A 354 -15.48 -14.71 6.04
CA SER A 354 -15.25 -15.99 5.34
C SER A 354 -15.36 -17.19 6.29
N VAL A 355 -14.81 -17.09 7.49
CA VAL A 355 -14.91 -18.14 8.53
C VAL A 355 -16.36 -18.26 9.06
N GLU A 356 -17.05 -17.13 9.30
CA GLU A 356 -18.49 -17.17 9.66
C GLU A 356 -19.33 -17.91 8.61
N VAL A 357 -19.03 -17.69 7.32
CA VAL A 357 -19.68 -18.39 6.22
C VAL A 357 -19.34 -19.87 6.24
N ALA A 358 -18.08 -20.25 6.46
CA ALA A 358 -17.66 -21.65 6.57
C ALA A 358 -18.37 -22.38 7.74
N ILE A 359 -18.47 -21.73 8.90
CA ILE A 359 -19.20 -22.26 10.06
C ILE A 359 -20.68 -22.47 9.71
N LYS A 360 -21.32 -21.50 9.06
CA LYS A 360 -22.70 -21.61 8.62
C LYS A 360 -22.89 -22.72 7.59
N MET A 361 -21.99 -22.87 6.63
CA MET A 361 -22.00 -23.97 5.67
C MET A 361 -21.97 -25.32 6.39
N ALA A 362 -21.08 -25.49 7.36
CA ALA A 362 -20.98 -26.73 8.12
C ALA A 362 -22.26 -27.04 8.91
N LEU A 363 -22.83 -26.06 9.60
CA LEU A 363 -24.07 -26.25 10.37
C LEU A 363 -25.27 -26.53 9.48
N GLN A 364 -25.41 -25.78 8.36
CA GLN A 364 -26.51 -26.04 7.41
C GLN A 364 -26.38 -27.42 6.73
N TYR A 365 -25.14 -27.82 6.39
CA TYR A 365 -24.87 -29.15 5.86
C TYR A 365 -25.35 -30.24 6.81
N MET A 366 -25.05 -30.18 8.10
CA MET A 366 -25.46 -31.16 9.09
C MET A 366 -26.99 -31.18 9.25
N GLN A 367 -27.61 -29.99 9.33
CA GLN A 367 -29.08 -29.90 9.42
C GLN A 367 -29.78 -30.52 8.21
N THR A 368 -29.34 -30.17 7.00
CA THR A 368 -29.93 -30.68 5.77
C THR A 368 -29.68 -32.19 5.58
N SER A 369 -28.56 -32.70 6.08
CA SER A 369 -28.26 -34.13 6.11
C SER A 369 -29.02 -34.91 7.17
N GLY A 370 -29.89 -34.26 7.95
CA GLY A 370 -30.66 -34.90 9.04
C GLY A 370 -29.83 -35.15 10.32
N GLN A 371 -28.63 -34.63 10.43
CA GLN A 371 -27.74 -34.80 11.58
C GLN A 371 -27.84 -33.59 12.54
N THR A 372 -29.07 -33.28 12.96
CA THR A 372 -29.45 -32.05 13.68
C THR A 372 -28.80 -31.90 15.06
N GLU A 373 -28.28 -32.98 15.65
CA GLU A 373 -27.55 -32.98 16.92
C GLU A 373 -26.13 -32.42 16.79
N ARG A 374 -25.57 -32.41 15.55
CA ARG A 374 -24.23 -31.94 15.28
C ARG A 374 -24.20 -30.41 15.09
N THR A 375 -24.03 -29.70 16.18
CA THR A 375 -24.10 -28.21 16.23
C THR A 375 -22.86 -27.55 16.76
N ARG A 376 -21.83 -28.31 17.16
CA ARG A 376 -20.60 -27.79 17.72
C ARG A 376 -19.42 -27.99 16.76
N LEU A 377 -18.43 -27.16 16.91
CA LEU A 377 -17.18 -27.25 16.17
C LEU A 377 -16.09 -27.83 17.06
N PHE A 378 -15.19 -28.58 16.44
CA PHE A 378 -13.97 -29.08 17.05
C PHE A 378 -12.80 -28.24 16.53
N THR A 379 -11.92 -27.80 17.43
CA THR A 379 -10.70 -27.08 17.11
C THR A 379 -9.60 -27.37 18.13
N VAL A 380 -8.45 -26.74 17.97
CA VAL A 380 -7.29 -26.92 18.86
C VAL A 380 -6.94 -25.63 19.59
N ARG A 381 -6.28 -25.74 20.74
CA ARG A 381 -5.74 -24.58 21.43
C ARG A 381 -4.70 -23.85 20.58
N GLY A 382 -4.54 -22.56 20.81
CA GLY A 382 -3.62 -21.72 20.04
C GLY A 382 -4.13 -21.28 18.67
N GLY A 383 -5.37 -21.58 18.30
CA GLY A 383 -6.00 -21.14 17.04
C GLY A 383 -6.51 -19.70 17.09
N TYR A 384 -6.50 -19.02 15.95
CA TYR A 384 -7.12 -17.72 15.73
C TYR A 384 -7.80 -17.67 14.37
N HIS A 385 -9.07 -17.29 14.35
CA HIS A 385 -9.91 -17.34 13.14
C HIS A 385 -10.66 -16.03 12.86
N GLY A 386 -10.39 -14.97 13.63
CA GLY A 386 -10.99 -13.65 13.47
C GLY A 386 -11.74 -13.17 14.71
N ASP A 387 -12.31 -11.95 14.61
CA ASP A 387 -12.84 -11.19 15.75
C ASP A 387 -14.38 -11.08 15.74
N THR A 388 -15.09 -11.80 14.88
CA THR A 388 -16.55 -11.91 14.92
C THR A 388 -17.00 -13.06 15.84
N CYS A 389 -18.25 -13.06 16.29
CA CYS A 389 -18.72 -13.99 17.33
C CYS A 389 -18.49 -15.47 17.03
N GLY A 390 -18.79 -15.92 15.78
CA GLY A 390 -18.52 -17.30 15.40
C GLY A 390 -17.03 -17.60 15.37
N CYS A 391 -16.23 -16.72 14.80
CA CYS A 391 -14.77 -16.84 14.77
C CYS A 391 -14.17 -16.89 16.18
N MET A 392 -14.57 -15.95 17.06
CA MET A 392 -14.10 -15.91 18.45
C MET A 392 -14.41 -17.19 19.20
N SER A 393 -15.55 -17.86 18.87
CA SER A 393 -15.95 -19.10 19.54
C SER A 393 -15.00 -20.29 19.26
N VAL A 394 -14.26 -20.24 18.17
CA VAL A 394 -13.26 -21.25 17.77
C VAL A 394 -11.81 -20.78 17.94
N CYS A 395 -11.58 -19.55 18.38
CA CYS A 395 -10.26 -19.07 18.82
C CYS A 395 -9.93 -19.62 20.22
N ASP A 396 -8.62 -19.69 20.56
CA ASP A 396 -8.20 -20.14 21.89
C ASP A 396 -8.85 -19.30 22.99
N PRO A 397 -9.65 -19.91 23.89
CA PRO A 397 -10.38 -19.18 24.91
C PRO A 397 -9.51 -18.66 26.06
N ASP A 398 -8.32 -19.25 26.30
CA ASP A 398 -7.44 -18.90 27.42
C ASP A 398 -6.27 -18.00 26.97
N GLY A 399 -5.60 -18.37 25.88
CA GLY A 399 -4.48 -17.62 25.32
C GLY A 399 -4.91 -16.57 24.29
N GLY A 400 -6.17 -16.61 23.88
CA GLY A 400 -6.73 -15.69 22.87
C GLY A 400 -7.14 -14.34 23.47
N MET A 401 -7.30 -13.35 22.60
CA MET A 401 -7.70 -11.98 22.95
C MET A 401 -9.20 -11.87 23.31
N HIS A 402 -9.94 -12.98 23.28
CA HIS A 402 -11.42 -13.00 23.30
C HIS A 402 -12.03 -13.48 24.63
N HIS A 403 -11.24 -13.74 25.65
CA HIS A 403 -11.72 -14.22 26.95
C HIS A 403 -12.80 -13.32 27.60
N LEU A 404 -12.77 -12.02 27.33
CA LEU A 404 -13.76 -11.05 27.80
C LEU A 404 -15.17 -11.34 27.26
N PHE A 405 -15.30 -12.03 26.13
CA PHE A 405 -16.56 -12.31 25.45
C PHE A 405 -17.07 -13.73 25.72
N SER A 406 -16.42 -14.52 26.57
CA SER A 406 -16.75 -15.93 26.84
C SER A 406 -18.20 -16.17 27.25
N GLY A 407 -18.87 -15.18 27.84
CA GLY A 407 -20.30 -15.25 28.22
C GLY A 407 -21.27 -15.11 27.04
N LEU A 408 -20.80 -14.58 25.88
CA LEU A 408 -21.59 -14.38 24.66
C LEU A 408 -21.41 -15.52 23.65
N LEU A 409 -20.23 -16.17 23.67
CA LEU A 409 -19.81 -17.08 22.63
C LEU A 409 -20.40 -18.48 22.80
N PRO A 410 -20.78 -19.16 21.69
CA PRO A 410 -21.09 -20.60 21.75
C PRO A 410 -19.90 -21.40 22.27
N LYS A 411 -20.18 -22.41 23.10
CA LYS A 411 -19.14 -23.29 23.63
C LYS A 411 -18.77 -24.35 22.60
N GLN A 412 -17.54 -24.31 22.12
CA GLN A 412 -16.98 -25.28 21.19
C GLN A 412 -16.10 -26.31 21.90
N ILE A 413 -15.57 -27.27 21.14
CA ILE A 413 -14.76 -28.38 21.67
C ILE A 413 -13.31 -28.13 21.31
N PHE A 414 -12.45 -28.06 22.33
CA PHE A 414 -11.03 -27.75 22.16
C PHE A 414 -10.16 -28.92 22.57
N ALA A 415 -9.34 -29.40 21.64
CA ALA A 415 -8.22 -30.28 21.94
C ALA A 415 -6.97 -29.49 22.32
N PRO A 416 -5.97 -30.09 22.93
CA PRO A 416 -4.65 -29.48 23.11
C PRO A 416 -4.05 -29.00 21.80
N ARG A 417 -3.13 -28.03 21.89
CA ARG A 417 -2.32 -27.58 20.74
C ARG A 417 -1.51 -28.74 20.20
N PRO A 418 -1.32 -28.88 18.85
CA PRO A 418 -0.34 -29.83 18.30
C PRO A 418 1.05 -29.60 18.89
N THR A 419 1.63 -30.59 19.52
CA THR A 419 2.94 -30.48 20.19
C THR A 419 4.09 -30.83 19.27
N CYS A 420 3.88 -31.73 18.29
CA CYS A 420 4.88 -32.11 17.33
C CYS A 420 5.20 -30.96 16.37
N ARG A 421 6.47 -30.53 16.31
CA ARG A 421 6.94 -29.42 15.48
C ARG A 421 7.06 -29.83 14.02
N PHE A 422 6.98 -28.84 13.13
CA PHE A 422 7.06 -29.03 11.68
C PHE A 422 8.34 -29.76 11.23
N ASP A 423 9.47 -29.42 11.84
CA ASP A 423 10.79 -29.89 11.51
C ASP A 423 11.27 -31.13 12.35
N ALA A 424 10.42 -31.63 13.25
CA ALA A 424 10.72 -32.77 14.10
C ALA A 424 10.30 -34.08 13.44
N GLU A 425 10.75 -35.22 14.01
CA GLU A 425 10.16 -36.51 13.70
C GLU A 425 8.73 -36.56 14.24
N TYR A 426 7.79 -37.08 13.45
CA TYR A 426 6.40 -37.12 13.87
C TYR A 426 6.16 -37.95 15.11
N ASP A 427 5.49 -37.35 16.09
CA ASP A 427 5.02 -38.04 17.30
C ASP A 427 3.50 -38.21 17.24
N PRO A 428 3.00 -39.44 17.04
CA PRO A 428 1.56 -39.74 17.02
C PRO A 428 0.82 -39.39 18.29
N ALA A 429 1.48 -39.29 19.43
CA ALA A 429 0.87 -38.96 20.71
C ALA A 429 0.15 -37.58 20.67
N SER A 430 0.66 -36.64 19.86
CA SER A 430 0.02 -35.35 19.65
C SER A 430 -1.39 -35.46 19.04
N LEU A 431 -1.61 -36.38 18.11
CA LEU A 431 -2.91 -36.64 17.51
C LEU A 431 -3.82 -37.49 18.40
N GLU A 432 -3.26 -38.43 19.15
CA GLU A 432 -4.02 -39.32 20.05
C GLU A 432 -4.77 -38.52 21.14
N GLU A 433 -4.14 -37.46 21.67
CA GLU A 433 -4.82 -36.56 22.62
C GLU A 433 -6.01 -35.85 21.97
N ALA A 434 -5.85 -35.35 20.75
CA ALA A 434 -6.94 -34.71 20.01
C ALA A 434 -8.05 -35.72 19.65
N ARG A 435 -7.70 -36.92 19.22
CA ARG A 435 -8.62 -38.02 18.93
C ARG A 435 -9.46 -38.37 20.17
N ALA A 436 -8.83 -38.52 21.33
CA ALA A 436 -9.51 -38.85 22.58
C ALA A 436 -10.57 -37.80 22.97
N VAL A 437 -10.26 -36.50 22.80
CA VAL A 437 -11.22 -35.41 23.04
C VAL A 437 -12.33 -35.45 21.98
N PHE A 438 -12.00 -35.69 20.73
CA PHE A 438 -12.97 -35.73 19.63
C PHE A 438 -14.01 -36.84 19.83
N GLU A 439 -13.55 -38.08 20.14
CA GLU A 439 -14.40 -39.27 20.31
C GLU A 439 -15.45 -39.10 21.41
N GLN A 440 -15.10 -38.41 22.51
CA GLN A 440 -16.05 -38.11 23.59
C GLN A 440 -17.23 -37.25 23.12
N HIS A 441 -17.03 -36.45 22.07
CA HIS A 441 -17.99 -35.47 21.55
C HIS A 441 -18.41 -35.72 20.10
N ALA A 442 -18.01 -36.84 19.50
CA ALA A 442 -18.19 -37.10 18.07
C ALA A 442 -19.65 -36.98 17.60
N HIS A 443 -20.61 -37.23 18.49
CA HIS A 443 -22.04 -37.17 18.18
C HIS A 443 -22.57 -35.72 18.01
N GLU A 444 -21.92 -34.74 18.57
CA GLU A 444 -22.32 -33.32 18.52
C GLU A 444 -21.45 -32.45 17.62
N ILE A 445 -20.33 -32.97 17.10
CA ILE A 445 -19.39 -32.24 16.24
C ILE A 445 -19.94 -32.16 14.79
N ALA A 446 -20.03 -30.92 14.27
CA ALA A 446 -20.39 -30.64 12.88
C ALA A 446 -19.18 -30.61 11.98
N ALA A 447 -18.11 -29.97 12.42
CA ALA A 447 -16.89 -29.82 11.67
C ALA A 447 -15.65 -29.65 12.56
N ILE A 448 -14.49 -29.99 12.01
CA ILE A 448 -13.17 -29.60 12.52
C ILE A 448 -12.80 -28.29 11.83
N ILE A 449 -12.28 -27.30 12.58
CA ILE A 449 -11.70 -26.07 12.02
C ILE A 449 -10.30 -25.84 12.56
N ILE A 450 -9.33 -25.54 11.68
CA ILE A 450 -7.94 -25.33 12.05
C ILE A 450 -7.22 -24.44 11.02
N GLU A 451 -6.22 -23.67 11.47
CA GLU A 451 -5.22 -23.05 10.61
C GLU A 451 -4.21 -24.15 10.16
N PRO A 452 -4.02 -24.40 8.85
CA PRO A 452 -3.13 -25.48 8.42
C PRO A 452 -1.67 -25.13 8.62
N ILE A 453 -0.91 -26.02 9.24
CA ILE A 453 0.56 -25.97 9.44
C ILE A 453 1.02 -24.84 10.36
N VAL A 454 0.48 -23.62 10.24
CA VAL A 454 0.90 -22.43 11.00
C VAL A 454 -0.25 -21.85 11.77
N GLN A 455 -0.19 -21.92 13.10
CA GLN A 455 -1.04 -21.14 13.99
C GLN A 455 -0.44 -19.74 14.12
N GLY A 456 -0.98 -18.76 13.38
CA GLY A 456 -0.39 -17.42 13.26
C GLY A 456 -0.47 -16.62 14.56
N ALA A 457 -1.60 -15.95 14.82
CA ALA A 457 -1.77 -15.11 16.00
C ALA A 457 -1.70 -15.89 17.32
N GLY A 458 -1.90 -17.19 17.30
CA GLY A 458 -1.76 -18.10 18.45
C GLY A 458 -0.33 -18.41 18.84
N GLY A 459 0.68 -17.72 18.30
CA GLY A 459 2.06 -17.87 18.72
C GLY A 459 3.04 -18.21 17.59
N MET A 460 2.64 -18.02 16.34
CA MET A 460 3.47 -18.35 15.17
C MET A 460 4.03 -19.77 15.26
N TRP A 461 3.19 -20.71 15.65
CA TRP A 461 3.55 -22.10 15.92
C TRP A 461 3.45 -22.94 14.64
N PHE A 462 4.53 -23.64 14.30
CA PHE A 462 4.59 -24.52 13.12
C PHE A 462 4.48 -25.97 13.59
N TYR A 463 3.44 -26.67 13.16
CA TYR A 463 3.19 -28.05 13.56
C TYR A 463 3.34 -29.03 12.40
N HIS A 464 3.59 -30.30 12.72
CA HIS A 464 3.92 -31.34 11.76
C HIS A 464 2.74 -31.65 10.80
N PRO A 465 2.97 -31.80 9.49
CA PRO A 465 1.94 -32.10 8.49
C PRO A 465 1.09 -33.35 8.78
N GLU A 466 1.70 -34.41 9.32
CA GLU A 466 1.00 -35.65 9.69
C GLU A 466 -0.11 -35.44 10.73
N TYR A 467 0.00 -34.41 11.58
CA TYR A 467 -1.10 -34.05 12.49
C TYR A 467 -2.32 -33.56 11.72
N LEU A 468 -2.12 -32.74 10.70
CA LEU A 468 -3.20 -32.23 9.85
C LEU A 468 -3.81 -33.35 9.00
N HIS A 469 -2.95 -34.25 8.48
CA HIS A 469 -3.38 -35.47 7.76
C HIS A 469 -4.30 -36.32 8.65
N GLY A 470 -3.88 -36.61 9.88
CA GLY A 470 -4.69 -37.36 10.84
C GLY A 470 -6.01 -36.69 11.23
N LEU A 471 -6.10 -35.37 11.25
CA LEU A 471 -7.37 -34.67 11.42
C LEU A 471 -8.30 -34.84 10.21
N ARG A 472 -7.78 -34.93 8.99
CA ARG A 472 -8.58 -35.28 7.79
C ARG A 472 -9.14 -36.69 7.91
N GLU A 473 -8.30 -37.68 8.27
CA GLU A 473 -8.74 -39.05 8.48
C GLU A 473 -9.82 -39.12 9.57
N LEU A 474 -9.63 -38.40 10.68
CA LEU A 474 -10.59 -38.35 11.78
C LEU A 474 -11.93 -37.75 11.33
N ALA A 475 -11.91 -36.73 10.52
CA ALA A 475 -13.12 -36.14 9.96
C ALA A 475 -13.86 -37.09 9.02
N ASP A 476 -13.14 -37.84 8.19
CA ASP A 476 -13.69 -38.86 7.28
C ASP A 476 -14.29 -40.05 8.04
N GLU A 477 -13.58 -40.53 9.04
CA GLU A 477 -14.01 -41.65 9.91
C GLU A 477 -15.38 -41.38 10.56
N HIS A 478 -15.59 -40.15 11.00
CA HIS A 478 -16.79 -39.75 11.72
C HIS A 478 -17.85 -39.03 10.85
N GLY A 479 -17.55 -38.80 9.58
CA GLY A 479 -18.45 -38.15 8.63
C GLY A 479 -18.74 -36.68 8.99
N VAL A 480 -17.77 -35.98 9.56
CA VAL A 480 -17.81 -34.54 9.80
C VAL A 480 -17.02 -33.77 8.74
N LEU A 481 -17.23 -32.45 8.63
CA LEU A 481 -16.51 -31.64 7.66
C LEU A 481 -15.16 -31.16 8.23
N LEU A 482 -14.17 -30.97 7.34
CA LEU A 482 -12.92 -30.29 7.66
C LEU A 482 -12.93 -28.88 7.04
N ILE A 483 -12.79 -27.86 7.87
CA ILE A 483 -12.63 -26.46 7.49
C ILE A 483 -11.17 -26.06 7.70
N LEU A 484 -10.49 -25.61 6.65
CA LEU A 484 -9.14 -25.06 6.75
C LEU A 484 -9.17 -23.55 6.58
N ASP A 485 -8.56 -22.87 7.55
CA ASP A 485 -8.37 -21.43 7.54
C ASP A 485 -7.00 -21.07 6.91
N GLU A 486 -7.01 -20.93 5.60
CA GLU A 486 -5.83 -20.53 4.77
C GLU A 486 -5.69 -19.01 4.62
N ILE A 487 -6.40 -18.20 5.43
CA ILE A 487 -6.40 -16.74 5.30
C ILE A 487 -5.00 -16.16 5.46
N ALA A 488 -4.20 -16.72 6.37
CA ALA A 488 -2.82 -16.28 6.60
C ALA A 488 -1.79 -17.13 5.81
N THR A 489 -2.06 -18.41 5.61
CA THR A 489 -1.12 -19.41 5.10
C THR A 489 -1.15 -19.56 3.58
N GLY A 490 -2.27 -19.20 2.95
CA GLY A 490 -2.47 -19.36 1.52
C GLY A 490 -1.61 -18.44 0.65
N PHE A 491 -1.66 -18.70 -0.64
CA PHE A 491 -0.98 -17.93 -1.70
C PHE A 491 0.54 -17.89 -1.57
N GLY A 492 1.15 -19.00 -1.13
CA GLY A 492 2.59 -19.18 -1.16
C GLY A 492 3.32 -18.93 0.15
N ARG A 493 2.66 -18.37 1.17
CA ARG A 493 3.33 -17.89 2.40
C ARG A 493 4.18 -18.93 3.11
N THR A 494 3.76 -20.20 3.15
CA THR A 494 4.46 -21.31 3.81
C THR A 494 5.41 -22.08 2.87
N GLY A 495 5.62 -21.65 1.62
CA GLY A 495 6.38 -22.40 0.60
C GLY A 495 5.55 -23.33 -0.28
N LYS A 496 4.27 -23.52 0.04
CA LYS A 496 3.26 -24.17 -0.81
C LYS A 496 2.18 -23.16 -1.18
N LEU A 497 1.49 -23.35 -2.31
CA LEU A 497 0.41 -22.43 -2.72
C LEU A 497 -0.66 -22.32 -1.64
N PHE A 498 -1.07 -23.46 -1.08
CA PHE A 498 -1.89 -23.57 0.13
C PHE A 498 -1.19 -24.51 1.12
N ALA A 499 -1.24 -24.19 2.40
CA ALA A 499 -0.52 -24.94 3.42
C ALA A 499 -1.03 -26.39 3.60
N CYS A 500 -2.30 -26.65 3.26
CA CYS A 500 -2.85 -28.03 3.25
C CYS A 500 -2.06 -28.99 2.34
N GLN A 501 -1.35 -28.46 1.33
CA GLN A 501 -0.51 -29.27 0.43
C GLN A 501 0.72 -29.89 1.12
N TRP A 502 1.13 -29.38 2.29
CA TRP A 502 2.18 -30.03 3.09
C TRP A 502 1.73 -31.38 3.66
N ALA A 503 0.43 -31.52 3.95
CA ALA A 503 -0.18 -32.74 4.47
C ALA A 503 -0.81 -33.62 3.36
N ASP A 504 -0.73 -33.19 2.11
CA ASP A 504 -1.36 -33.87 0.95
C ASP A 504 -2.87 -34.13 1.16
N ILE A 505 -3.59 -33.15 1.66
CA ILE A 505 -5.04 -33.25 1.94
C ILE A 505 -5.85 -32.18 1.21
N VAL A 506 -7.13 -32.48 1.03
CA VAL A 506 -8.16 -31.55 0.56
C VAL A 506 -9.23 -31.35 1.65
N PRO A 507 -9.53 -30.11 2.06
CA PRO A 507 -10.63 -29.87 3.01
C PRO A 507 -12.00 -29.92 2.32
N ASP A 508 -13.07 -30.01 3.11
CA ASP A 508 -14.44 -29.83 2.61
C ASP A 508 -14.75 -28.35 2.37
N ILE A 509 -14.15 -27.47 3.20
CA ILE A 509 -14.32 -26.02 3.11
C ILE A 509 -12.96 -25.36 3.37
N MET A 510 -12.61 -24.34 2.58
CA MET A 510 -11.37 -23.58 2.71
C MET A 510 -11.64 -22.07 2.72
N CYS A 511 -11.13 -21.36 3.72
CA CYS A 511 -11.20 -19.91 3.82
C CYS A 511 -9.90 -19.28 3.32
N VAL A 512 -9.99 -18.27 2.46
CA VAL A 512 -8.84 -17.54 1.93
C VAL A 512 -9.06 -16.01 2.03
N GLY A 513 -8.00 -15.24 2.21
CA GLY A 513 -8.08 -13.79 2.36
C GLY A 513 -6.71 -13.13 2.32
N LYS A 514 -6.52 -12.01 3.01
CA LYS A 514 -5.24 -11.28 3.14
C LYS A 514 -4.50 -11.12 1.81
N ALA A 515 -3.53 -11.99 1.50
CA ALA A 515 -2.74 -12.00 0.27
C ALA A 515 -3.60 -12.02 -1.01
N LEU A 516 -4.82 -12.52 -0.94
CA LEU A 516 -5.77 -12.56 -2.05
C LEU A 516 -5.87 -11.23 -2.80
N SER A 517 -5.94 -10.11 -2.08
CA SER A 517 -6.08 -8.78 -2.69
C SER A 517 -4.76 -8.04 -2.86
N GLY A 518 -3.61 -8.67 -2.56
CA GLY A 518 -2.31 -8.03 -2.60
C GLY A 518 -2.16 -6.83 -1.67
N GLY A 519 -2.99 -6.74 -0.62
CA GLY A 519 -2.97 -5.65 0.36
C GLY A 519 -3.72 -4.38 -0.07
N TYR A 520 -4.46 -4.40 -1.17
CA TYR A 520 -5.14 -3.22 -1.68
C TYR A 520 -6.50 -2.95 -1.03
N MET A 521 -7.25 -4.00 -0.71
CA MET A 521 -8.56 -3.84 -0.08
C MET A 521 -9.03 -5.11 0.62
N THR A 522 -10.05 -4.96 1.44
CA THR A 522 -10.67 -6.07 2.13
C THR A 522 -11.44 -6.95 1.15
N LEU A 523 -11.11 -8.22 1.13
CA LEU A 523 -11.81 -9.29 0.41
C LEU A 523 -11.33 -10.62 0.96
N ALA A 524 -12.24 -11.58 1.01
CA ALA A 524 -11.97 -12.98 1.32
C ALA A 524 -12.88 -13.87 0.49
N ALA A 525 -12.64 -15.18 0.53
CA ALA A 525 -13.51 -16.15 -0.10
C ALA A 525 -13.58 -17.43 0.74
N THR A 526 -14.74 -18.08 0.70
CA THR A 526 -14.97 -19.41 1.25
C THR A 526 -15.20 -20.36 0.09
N LEU A 527 -14.26 -21.30 -0.08
CA LEU A 527 -14.36 -22.34 -1.09
C LEU A 527 -14.97 -23.61 -0.46
N ALA A 528 -15.77 -24.33 -1.21
CA ALA A 528 -16.43 -25.53 -0.72
C ALA A 528 -16.51 -26.60 -1.81
N THR A 529 -16.60 -27.86 -1.38
CA THR A 529 -16.82 -28.98 -2.31
C THR A 529 -18.24 -28.98 -2.87
N ASP A 530 -18.41 -29.60 -4.03
CA ASP A 530 -19.72 -29.83 -4.64
C ASP A 530 -20.67 -30.60 -3.69
N LYS A 531 -20.14 -31.53 -2.90
CA LYS A 531 -20.88 -32.26 -1.86
C LYS A 531 -21.50 -31.30 -0.83
N VAL A 532 -20.71 -30.33 -0.32
CA VAL A 532 -21.22 -29.35 0.66
C VAL A 532 -22.27 -28.45 0.02
N ALA A 533 -21.98 -27.88 -1.15
CA ALA A 533 -22.89 -26.96 -1.84
C ALA A 533 -24.25 -27.62 -2.20
N ARG A 534 -24.22 -28.81 -2.77
CA ARG A 534 -25.46 -29.54 -3.16
C ARG A 534 -26.26 -29.98 -1.96
N THR A 535 -25.59 -30.43 -0.89
CA THR A 535 -26.30 -30.84 0.32
C THR A 535 -27.05 -29.68 0.95
N ILE A 536 -26.39 -28.51 1.10
CA ILE A 536 -27.02 -27.29 1.62
C ILE A 536 -28.21 -26.87 0.75
N SER A 537 -28.10 -27.06 -0.57
CA SER A 537 -29.11 -26.63 -1.56
C SER A 537 -30.19 -27.69 -1.84
N ALA A 538 -30.16 -28.83 -1.18
CA ALA A 538 -31.18 -29.86 -1.35
C ALA A 538 -32.59 -29.31 -1.01
N ASP A 539 -33.60 -29.80 -1.74
CA ASP A 539 -35.02 -29.44 -1.56
C ASP A 539 -35.31 -27.92 -1.62
N GLY A 540 -34.50 -27.17 -2.38
CA GLY A 540 -34.62 -25.72 -2.51
C GLY A 540 -34.00 -24.92 -1.36
N GLY A 541 -33.16 -25.55 -0.55
CA GLY A 541 -32.37 -24.88 0.49
C GLY A 541 -31.44 -23.78 -0.08
N VAL A 542 -31.19 -22.78 0.72
CA VAL A 542 -30.31 -21.64 0.37
C VAL A 542 -29.27 -21.42 1.47
N LEU A 543 -28.06 -21.05 1.09
CA LEU A 543 -27.05 -20.62 2.06
C LEU A 543 -27.46 -19.28 2.68
N MET A 544 -27.68 -19.26 4.00
CA MET A 544 -28.22 -18.12 4.73
C MET A 544 -27.16 -17.10 5.09
N HIS A 545 -26.51 -16.51 4.04
CA HIS A 545 -25.61 -15.38 4.17
C HIS A 545 -25.62 -14.54 2.88
N GLY A 546 -25.57 -13.20 3.00
CA GLY A 546 -25.62 -12.31 1.84
C GLY A 546 -25.29 -10.85 2.25
N PRO A 547 -24.00 -10.49 2.34
CA PRO A 547 -23.61 -9.12 2.69
C PRO A 547 -23.81 -8.16 1.51
N THR A 548 -24.03 -6.88 1.83
CA THR A 548 -24.30 -5.82 0.83
C THR A 548 -23.19 -5.73 -0.22
N PHE A 549 -21.93 -5.79 0.19
CA PHE A 549 -20.78 -5.64 -0.69
C PHE A 549 -20.21 -6.96 -1.24
N MET A 550 -20.94 -8.06 -1.10
CA MET A 550 -20.55 -9.34 -1.68
C MET A 550 -20.20 -9.21 -3.16
N GLY A 551 -19.04 -9.72 -3.54
CA GLY A 551 -18.59 -9.66 -4.93
C GLY A 551 -18.33 -8.24 -5.43
N ASN A 552 -17.86 -7.31 -4.56
CA ASN A 552 -17.55 -5.95 -4.98
C ASN A 552 -16.67 -5.93 -6.23
N PRO A 553 -17.09 -5.28 -7.34
CA PRO A 553 -16.36 -5.35 -8.62
C PRO A 553 -14.92 -4.85 -8.53
N LEU A 554 -14.68 -3.79 -7.76
CA LEU A 554 -13.33 -3.24 -7.58
C LEU A 554 -12.42 -4.21 -6.82
N ALA A 555 -12.92 -4.78 -5.72
CA ALA A 555 -12.18 -5.76 -4.94
C ALA A 555 -11.87 -7.03 -5.76
N CYS A 556 -12.88 -7.52 -6.52
CA CYS A 556 -12.72 -8.69 -7.38
C CYS A 556 -11.70 -8.46 -8.51
N ALA A 557 -11.74 -7.29 -9.18
CA ALA A 557 -10.80 -6.97 -10.24
C ALA A 557 -9.35 -6.89 -9.73
N VAL A 558 -9.15 -6.23 -8.59
CA VAL A 558 -7.82 -6.10 -7.97
C VAL A 558 -7.31 -7.46 -7.50
N ALA A 559 -8.15 -8.26 -6.83
CA ALA A 559 -7.79 -9.61 -6.38
C ALA A 559 -7.44 -10.53 -7.56
N LYS A 560 -8.23 -10.48 -8.65
CA LYS A 560 -7.90 -11.22 -9.89
C LYS A 560 -6.52 -10.85 -10.42
N THR A 561 -6.20 -9.55 -10.49
CA THR A 561 -4.88 -9.09 -10.93
C THR A 561 -3.78 -9.52 -9.96
N SER A 562 -4.04 -9.54 -8.64
CA SER A 562 -3.10 -10.05 -7.64
C SER A 562 -2.78 -11.53 -7.87
N LEU A 563 -3.79 -12.37 -8.15
CA LEU A 563 -3.59 -13.78 -8.48
C LEU A 563 -2.85 -13.97 -9.81
N ASP A 564 -3.11 -13.13 -10.81
CA ASP A 564 -2.38 -13.18 -12.09
C ASP A 564 -0.90 -12.82 -11.91
N LEU A 565 -0.61 -11.83 -11.08
CA LEU A 565 0.77 -11.47 -10.73
C LEU A 565 1.47 -12.62 -10.01
N LEU A 566 0.81 -13.26 -9.05
CA LEU A 566 1.35 -14.42 -8.35
C LEU A 566 1.69 -15.54 -9.33
N ASN A 567 0.76 -15.89 -10.24
CA ASN A 567 0.96 -16.96 -11.22
C ASN A 567 2.03 -16.68 -12.27
N ARG A 568 2.26 -15.40 -12.61
CA ARG A 568 3.28 -14.99 -13.59
C ARG A 568 4.68 -14.85 -12.99
N ASN A 569 4.76 -14.49 -11.72
CA ASN A 569 6.00 -14.33 -11.00
C ASN A 569 6.46 -15.71 -10.49
N GLU A 570 7.74 -15.88 -10.39
CA GLU A 570 8.37 -17.10 -9.86
C GLU A 570 8.28 -17.12 -8.32
N TRP A 571 7.06 -17.02 -7.78
CA TRP A 571 6.84 -16.89 -6.33
C TRP A 571 7.45 -18.05 -5.53
N GLN A 572 7.49 -19.25 -6.11
CA GLN A 572 8.11 -20.40 -5.45
C GLN A 572 9.59 -20.17 -5.21
N GLU A 573 10.32 -19.66 -6.21
CA GLU A 573 11.72 -19.30 -6.10
C GLU A 573 11.89 -18.11 -5.13
N GLN A 574 11.05 -17.08 -5.24
CA GLN A 574 11.10 -15.93 -4.34
C GLN A 574 10.93 -16.35 -2.88
N VAL A 575 9.93 -17.18 -2.56
CA VAL A 575 9.65 -17.65 -1.20
C VAL A 575 10.74 -18.58 -0.70
N SER A 576 11.26 -19.48 -1.55
CA SER A 576 12.39 -20.36 -1.19
C SER A 576 13.66 -19.56 -0.89
N ASN A 577 13.95 -18.53 -1.67
CA ASN A 577 15.05 -17.61 -1.41
C ASN A 577 14.88 -16.87 -0.07
N ILE A 578 13.67 -16.35 0.19
CA ILE A 578 13.36 -15.68 1.46
C ILE A 578 13.54 -16.62 2.64
N GLU A 579 13.08 -17.87 2.54
CA GLU A 579 13.26 -18.88 3.57
C GLU A 579 14.74 -19.07 3.92
N GLY A 580 15.59 -19.27 2.90
CA GLY A 580 17.03 -19.39 3.10
C GLY A 580 17.69 -18.14 3.69
N TRP A 581 17.29 -16.95 3.24
CA TRP A 581 17.80 -15.68 3.78
C TRP A 581 17.33 -15.40 5.21
N LEU A 582 16.10 -15.79 5.56
CA LEU A 582 15.58 -15.68 6.91
C LEU A 582 16.31 -16.64 7.87
N ASP A 583 16.54 -17.89 7.45
CA ASP A 583 17.31 -18.84 8.28
C ASP A 583 18.73 -18.33 8.50
N GLU A 584 19.42 -17.89 7.44
CA GLU A 584 20.76 -17.29 7.55
C GLU A 584 20.79 -16.09 8.51
N SER A 585 19.80 -15.19 8.41
CA SER A 585 19.78 -13.92 9.14
C SER A 585 19.32 -14.06 10.59
N LEU A 586 18.45 -15.03 10.89
CA LEU A 586 17.89 -15.23 12.24
C LEU A 586 18.64 -16.29 13.05
N SER A 587 19.35 -17.22 12.41
CA SER A 587 20.12 -18.27 13.11
C SER A 587 21.07 -17.74 14.19
N PRO A 588 21.76 -16.58 14.04
CA PRO A 588 22.58 -16.04 15.11
C PRO A 588 21.84 -15.74 16.41
N CYS A 589 20.51 -15.50 16.33
CA CYS A 589 19.71 -15.25 17.52
C CYS A 589 19.60 -16.46 18.44
N ARG A 590 19.84 -17.67 17.94
CA ARG A 590 19.83 -18.93 18.75
C ARG A 590 20.85 -18.92 19.87
N GLU A 591 21.94 -18.16 19.72
CA GLU A 591 23.02 -18.07 20.71
C GLU A 591 22.75 -17.03 21.81
N LEU A 592 21.65 -16.27 21.69
CA LEU A 592 21.31 -15.25 22.68
C LEU A 592 20.55 -15.87 23.86
N ALA A 593 20.93 -15.52 25.09
CA ALA A 593 20.41 -16.13 26.33
C ALA A 593 18.89 -15.94 26.52
N ASP A 594 18.34 -14.85 25.99
CA ASP A 594 16.92 -14.49 26.14
C ASP A 594 16.05 -15.06 24.99
N VAL A 595 16.62 -15.92 24.12
CA VAL A 595 15.90 -16.56 23.02
C VAL A 595 15.60 -18.02 23.38
N SER A 596 14.33 -18.39 23.30
CA SER A 596 13.89 -19.77 23.55
C SER A 596 13.80 -20.60 22.25
N ASP A 597 13.50 -19.96 21.12
CA ASP A 597 13.38 -20.65 19.83
C ASP A 597 13.56 -19.71 18.62
N VAL A 598 14.09 -20.27 17.53
CA VAL A 598 14.15 -19.61 16.22
C VAL A 598 13.67 -20.60 15.16
N ARG A 599 12.65 -20.22 14.39
CA ARG A 599 12.03 -21.05 13.38
C ARG A 599 11.70 -20.29 12.11
N VAL A 600 11.85 -20.95 10.97
CA VAL A 600 11.56 -20.39 9.64
C VAL A 600 10.76 -21.41 8.84
N LEU A 601 9.77 -20.92 8.08
CA LEU A 601 9.01 -21.71 7.13
C LEU A 601 8.53 -20.82 6.00
N GLY A 602 8.95 -21.06 4.78
CA GLY A 602 8.64 -20.22 3.64
C GLY A 602 9.03 -18.75 3.88
N ALA A 603 8.11 -17.82 3.66
CA ALA A 603 8.36 -16.41 3.89
C ALA A 603 7.91 -15.96 5.31
N ILE A 604 8.20 -16.77 6.33
CA ILE A 604 7.91 -16.51 7.74
C ILE A 604 9.14 -16.80 8.58
N GLY A 605 9.63 -15.81 9.34
CA GLY A 605 10.72 -15.97 10.31
C GLY A 605 10.29 -15.54 11.70
N VAL A 606 10.65 -16.30 12.72
CA VAL A 606 10.22 -16.08 14.11
C VAL A 606 11.39 -16.26 15.05
N VAL A 607 11.60 -15.31 15.93
CA VAL A 607 12.46 -15.41 17.11
C VAL A 607 11.56 -15.31 18.34
N GLU A 608 11.51 -16.36 19.14
CA GLU A 608 10.71 -16.44 20.36
C GLU A 608 11.60 -16.18 21.57
N LEU A 609 11.21 -15.21 22.38
CA LEU A 609 11.91 -14.86 23.62
C LEU A 609 11.49 -15.77 24.78
N THR A 610 12.30 -15.83 25.81
CA THR A 610 11.96 -16.50 27.07
C THR A 610 10.83 -15.81 27.82
N ASP A 611 10.80 -14.48 27.78
CA ASP A 611 9.85 -13.62 28.46
C ASP A 611 9.12 -12.66 27.51
N PRO A 612 7.94 -12.12 27.90
CA PRO A 612 7.25 -11.12 27.11
C PRO A 612 8.10 -9.88 26.84
N SER A 613 8.03 -9.37 25.62
CA SER A 613 8.82 -8.23 25.18
C SER A 613 8.20 -6.88 25.56
N ASN A 614 9.05 -5.89 25.75
CA ASN A 614 8.64 -4.47 25.83
C ASN A 614 8.36 -3.97 24.40
N MET A 615 7.13 -4.16 23.94
CA MET A 615 6.73 -3.84 22.57
C MET A 615 6.93 -2.35 22.19
N PRO A 616 6.57 -1.35 23.01
CA PRO A 616 6.80 0.06 22.67
C PRO A 616 8.28 0.38 22.42
N LYS A 617 9.16 -0.07 23.32
CA LYS A 617 10.60 0.15 23.22
C LYS A 617 11.24 -0.54 22.03
N LEU A 618 10.81 -1.76 21.72
CA LEU A 618 11.24 -2.47 20.55
C LEU A 618 10.79 -1.80 19.26
N GLN A 619 9.56 -1.30 19.22
CA GLN A 619 9.03 -0.64 18.03
C GLN A 619 9.77 0.67 17.73
N GLU A 620 10.08 1.45 18.76
CA GLU A 620 10.92 2.66 18.63
C GLU A 620 12.31 2.31 18.08
N PHE A 621 12.97 1.31 18.68
CA PHE A 621 14.27 0.83 18.21
C PHE A 621 14.23 0.38 16.75
N PHE A 622 13.23 -0.40 16.33
CA PHE A 622 13.11 -0.85 14.95
C PHE A 622 12.92 0.30 13.95
N ILE A 623 12.16 1.32 14.32
CA ILE A 623 12.02 2.55 13.51
C ILE A 623 13.38 3.25 13.35
N GLU A 624 14.17 3.38 14.44
CA GLU A 624 15.53 3.94 14.39
C GLU A 624 16.46 3.13 13.49
N GLN A 625 16.31 1.80 13.45
CA GLN A 625 17.06 0.92 12.54
C GLN A 625 16.54 0.97 11.09
N GLY A 626 15.49 1.75 10.81
CA GLY A 626 14.90 1.89 9.47
C GLY A 626 14.16 0.63 9.01
N VAL A 627 13.55 -0.11 9.94
CA VAL A 627 12.70 -1.28 9.65
C VAL A 627 11.35 -1.16 10.38
N TRP A 628 10.31 -1.78 9.81
CA TRP A 628 9.02 -1.91 10.45
C TRP A 628 8.78 -3.37 10.84
N ILE A 629 8.86 -3.64 12.14
CA ILE A 629 8.58 -4.95 12.74
C ILE A 629 7.63 -4.69 13.90
N ARG A 630 6.57 -5.49 14.03
CA ARG A 630 5.61 -5.39 15.13
C ARG A 630 5.70 -6.63 16.03
N PRO A 631 6.38 -6.55 17.17
CA PRO A 631 6.43 -7.63 18.15
C PRO A 631 5.05 -7.98 18.70
N PHE A 632 4.88 -9.21 19.17
CA PHE A 632 3.66 -9.66 19.84
C PHE A 632 3.99 -10.64 20.96
N GLY A 633 3.69 -10.26 22.21
CA GLY A 633 4.00 -11.08 23.40
C GLY A 633 5.50 -11.41 23.47
N LYS A 634 5.85 -12.68 23.31
CA LYS A 634 7.25 -13.16 23.27
C LYS A 634 7.86 -13.20 21.86
N LEU A 635 7.11 -12.80 20.84
CA LEU A 635 7.48 -13.06 19.44
C LEU A 635 8.02 -11.81 18.76
N LEU A 636 9.21 -11.93 18.22
CA LEU A 636 9.78 -11.06 17.20
C LEU A 636 9.69 -11.81 15.87
N TYR A 637 8.79 -11.43 14.99
CA TYR A 637 8.53 -12.18 13.78
C TYR A 637 8.44 -11.28 12.56
N VAL A 638 8.77 -11.86 11.41
CA VAL A 638 8.74 -11.19 10.10
C VAL A 638 8.08 -12.07 9.06
N MET A 639 7.37 -11.45 8.16
CA MET A 639 6.70 -12.05 7.02
C MET A 639 6.69 -11.07 5.84
N PRO A 640 7.87 -10.80 5.26
CA PRO A 640 8.06 -9.73 4.29
C PRO A 640 7.27 -9.97 2.99
N PRO A 641 7.10 -8.92 2.14
CA PRO A 641 6.64 -9.09 0.76
C PRO A 641 7.55 -10.02 -0.03
N TYR A 642 7.02 -10.76 -1.04
CA TYR A 642 7.82 -11.72 -1.83
C TYR A 642 8.88 -11.06 -2.72
N ILE A 643 8.75 -9.77 -2.98
CA ILE A 643 9.71 -8.96 -3.74
C ILE A 643 10.87 -8.42 -2.89
N VAL A 644 10.98 -8.85 -1.63
CA VAL A 644 12.05 -8.41 -0.72
C VAL A 644 13.42 -8.87 -1.24
N SER A 645 14.44 -8.03 -1.07
CA SER A 645 15.82 -8.39 -1.42
C SER A 645 16.53 -9.11 -0.27
N ARG A 646 17.64 -9.81 -0.59
CA ARG A 646 18.50 -10.44 0.41
C ARG A 646 19.02 -9.43 1.44
N ASP A 647 19.43 -8.25 0.96
CA ASP A 647 19.96 -7.19 1.84
C ASP A 647 18.88 -6.67 2.80
N ASP A 648 17.62 -6.59 2.34
CA ASP A 648 16.50 -6.20 3.19
C ASP A 648 16.21 -7.24 4.27
N VAL A 649 16.25 -8.53 3.92
CA VAL A 649 16.07 -9.62 4.91
C VAL A 649 17.22 -9.62 5.92
N ALA A 650 18.45 -9.43 5.46
CA ALA A 650 19.62 -9.29 6.35
C ALA A 650 19.47 -8.09 7.31
N LYS A 651 18.91 -6.96 6.81
CA LYS A 651 18.63 -5.79 7.64
C LYS A 651 17.60 -6.09 8.72
N LEU A 652 16.53 -6.85 8.40
CA LEU A 652 15.52 -7.27 9.37
C LEU A 652 16.13 -8.17 10.46
N GLY A 653 16.89 -9.20 10.06
CA GLY A 653 17.55 -10.11 10.99
C GLY A 653 18.55 -9.40 11.91
N ASN A 654 19.37 -8.51 11.36
CA ASN A 654 20.30 -7.70 12.14
C ASN A 654 19.57 -6.79 13.14
N ALA A 655 18.47 -6.16 12.76
CA ALA A 655 17.68 -5.34 13.67
C ALA A 655 17.12 -6.16 14.84
N ILE A 656 16.61 -7.37 14.58
CA ILE A 656 16.13 -8.28 15.63
C ILE A 656 17.29 -8.70 16.54
N TYR A 657 18.42 -9.15 15.97
CA TYR A 657 19.59 -9.58 16.72
C TYR A 657 20.08 -8.46 17.66
N HIS A 658 20.27 -7.25 17.13
CA HIS A 658 20.75 -6.14 17.92
C HIS A 658 19.73 -5.66 18.97
N ALA A 659 18.44 -5.72 18.68
CA ALA A 659 17.40 -5.40 19.66
C ALA A 659 17.47 -6.30 20.90
N ILE A 660 17.71 -7.61 20.69
CA ILE A 660 17.85 -8.59 21.76
C ILE A 660 19.18 -8.40 22.48
N GLN A 661 20.29 -8.36 21.73
CA GLN A 661 21.63 -8.22 22.27
C GLN A 661 21.81 -6.97 23.15
N SER A 662 21.18 -5.86 22.78
CA SER A 662 21.25 -4.59 23.50
C SER A 662 20.19 -4.44 24.62
N GLY A 663 19.36 -5.45 24.85
CA GLY A 663 18.36 -5.47 25.91
C GLY A 663 17.14 -4.56 25.69
N HIS A 664 16.85 -4.14 24.43
CA HIS A 664 15.67 -3.33 24.12
C HIS A 664 14.35 -4.08 24.31
N HIS A 665 14.39 -5.41 24.34
CA HIS A 665 13.23 -6.28 24.60
C HIS A 665 12.86 -6.35 26.08
N LEU A 666 13.76 -5.96 26.99
CA LEU A 666 13.56 -6.08 28.43
C LEU A 666 12.66 -4.96 28.96
N GLU A 667 11.77 -5.30 29.90
CA GLU A 667 11.07 -4.30 30.69
C GLU A 667 12.07 -3.53 31.58
N VAL A 668 11.83 -2.23 31.75
CA VAL A 668 12.55 -1.46 32.73
C VAL A 668 12.00 -1.88 34.13
N GLN A 669 12.84 -2.53 34.92
CA GLN A 669 12.50 -2.87 36.33
C GLN A 669 12.22 -1.62 37.14
#